data_7063f8d9bc70eef9a161c5dfc8e7e66a
#
_entry.id   7063f8d9bc70eef9a161c5dfc8e7e66a
#
_cell.length_a   1.000
_cell.length_b   1.000
_cell.length_c   1.000
_cell.angle_alpha   90.00
_cell.angle_beta   90.00
_cell.angle_gamma   90.00
#
_symmetry.space_group_name_H-M   'P 1'
#
loop_
_entity.id
_entity.type
_entity.pdbx_description
1 polymer ?
#
loop_
_entity_poly.entity_id
_entity_poly.type
_entity_poly.pdbx_seq_one_letter_code
_entity_poly.pdbx_strand_id
1 'polypeptide(L)'
;MEKEHIDSTSSERMEEAGAFYNGKEYKYTAFISYRHVEPDQSIARQVHQMIETFKAPKEFYQNGKRPTFRVFRDREELAARDLSTSIKEALETSRYLIVICSKRTPLSEWCKKEVEIFKSIHGEERIIPVLVEGEPFEAFPEALRGKESSNEEAEYEILAADLRPERVLKSDFKGYAYLQDNDRQSLKELTNESLNILKIEKYRIMAAILGCTFGDLKQRDKERKSKRILNISIVSGAAFLLFGIFMANAYQKAEQARIEAVQSNANILMKTSKEFLKEGDFLKGVLVAKEAMGMISEDMKYYSSLKADEEYILNSSLYHSGASTLTTISTKNNLTFMAVSDDEKYVVYGLENNDTAVASVQNGEVLKVFTGHSQQVKMVDFSKDNKYLASASFDNTCIVYDFGSGKEEAKLEIEGVPMLARFSEDGSKLFYAVNANNAIVFYTYDTSNWQKLGEFVVSEPIISIDISKDGNEMLVALNSNSEEQLTRRNAVDGKILEVIPRQKGKDLGGAEVEKPYMVAKYSLDGDNLLLLTNSEVLKLSRHTGKKVFKKPLLMNNIIESNLLMESTNGDKLVVKSSPKIYMLDGKSGEVTDEIYFPNLNMRYFTYNDATNTIVGFGENGNYSIWRDKTIVESRLSYGGGVPTEFIFLKDGSKILANSHESQTIKIIELKSKVEAGTVNARIMANSNDNSHLLLFDGKDLAVSDDDARTMKKIVVDEPSAYSLSEDAKLCQISNDGRYYALIFKQDISDAAPKVLKLYDLSKNEKRMIQINNAASVITFSDDSKKIFVVDSVEGLNVYDVGDLKLIKNYSEIKDNVLNIKMSEDSKIVAVNMLSGTAYLYNLETGKRIEEINGEIINVKNAQDEITVRGIKKNSIFKWSSASGLSTWDMDDESLKTPQSFYDVNLYNENTDKLMIIRNNEVDRKCYLIDFSSGKLKLSLDIALRRYNASGHISPDGKLITMDSDYFEKSGEKISDWSYDMVTSTYEVLSEEEASKEVDEILSGRTLSKEEKVEIGITTK
;
A
#
# COMPACT_ATOMS: atom_id res chain seq x y z
N MET A 1 15.19 -81.39 -3.98
CA MET A 1 14.31 -82.16 -4.90
C MET A 1 13.00 -81.47 -4.88
N GLU A 2 12.69 -80.84 -5.98
CA GLU A 2 11.50 -80.81 -6.78
C GLU A 2 11.68 -79.73 -7.85
N LYS A 3 12.16 -80.20 -8.98
CA LYS A 3 12.02 -79.52 -10.25
C LYS A 3 10.74 -80.03 -10.83
N GLU A 4 9.68 -79.27 -10.76
CA GLU A 4 8.49 -79.56 -11.50
C GLU A 4 8.19 -78.50 -12.53
N HIS A 5 8.02 -78.97 -13.74
CA HIS A 5 7.33 -78.51 -14.89
C HIS A 5 7.13 -76.98 -15.05
N ILE A 6 8.05 -76.37 -15.82
CA ILE A 6 7.74 -75.20 -16.59
C ILE A 6 6.94 -75.69 -17.80
N ASP A 7 5.67 -75.33 -17.83
CA ASP A 7 4.75 -75.58 -18.90
C ASP A 7 5.33 -75.16 -20.24
N SER A 8 5.36 -76.11 -21.25
CA SER A 8 5.94 -75.89 -22.55
C SER A 8 5.27 -74.74 -23.34
N THR A 9 4.06 -74.35 -22.94
CA THR A 9 3.34 -73.18 -23.46
C THR A 9 3.92 -71.85 -23.05
N SER A 10 4.69 -71.79 -21.98
CA SER A 10 5.33 -70.52 -21.55
C SER A 10 6.69 -70.29 -22.22
N SER A 11 7.39 -71.38 -22.63
CA SER A 11 8.68 -71.26 -23.37
C SER A 11 8.47 -70.85 -24.80
N GLU A 12 7.44 -71.35 -25.49
CA GLU A 12 7.10 -70.90 -26.88
C GLU A 12 6.63 -69.46 -26.94
N ARG A 13 5.95 -68.95 -25.91
CA ARG A 13 5.59 -67.53 -25.79
C ARG A 13 6.78 -66.66 -25.39
N MET A 14 7.83 -67.19 -24.76
CA MET A 14 9.03 -66.45 -24.37
C MET A 14 10.00 -66.22 -25.56
N GLU A 15 9.97 -67.03 -26.65
CA GLU A 15 10.78 -66.77 -27.84
C GLU A 15 10.29 -65.55 -28.64
N GLU A 16 9.08 -65.07 -28.37
CA GLU A 16 8.45 -63.97 -29.07
C GLU A 16 8.87 -62.55 -28.62
N ALA A 17 9.70 -62.40 -27.57
CA ALA A 17 10.12 -61.08 -27.08
C ALA A 17 11.26 -60.42 -27.87
N GLY A 18 11.74 -61.03 -28.94
CA GLY A 18 12.79 -60.50 -29.82
C GLY A 18 12.26 -59.69 -31.01
N ALA A 19 13.19 -59.07 -31.75
CA ALA A 19 12.91 -58.27 -32.94
C ALA A 19 12.24 -59.07 -34.10
N PHE A 20 12.15 -60.40 -33.98
CA PHE A 20 11.54 -61.28 -34.99
C PHE A 20 10.42 -62.10 -34.36
N TYR A 21 9.24 -62.03 -34.94
CA TYR A 21 8.12 -62.92 -34.69
C TYR A 21 7.58 -63.44 -36.01
N ASN A 22 7.43 -64.76 -36.19
CA ASN A 22 7.04 -65.35 -37.44
C ASN A 22 7.86 -64.84 -38.64
N GLY A 23 9.18 -64.55 -38.48
CA GLY A 23 10.03 -64.09 -39.54
C GLY A 23 9.84 -62.60 -39.93
N LYS A 24 9.00 -61.83 -39.20
CA LYS A 24 8.78 -60.42 -39.46
C LYS A 24 9.58 -59.59 -38.50
N GLU A 25 10.34 -58.59 -38.97
CA GLU A 25 11.11 -57.62 -38.21
C GLU A 25 10.21 -56.42 -37.86
N TYR A 26 10.08 -56.09 -36.57
CA TYR A 26 9.32 -54.92 -36.06
C TYR A 26 10.29 -53.82 -35.71
N LYS A 27 10.03 -52.63 -36.26
CA LYS A 27 10.82 -51.41 -35.98
C LYS A 27 10.45 -50.81 -34.62
N TYR A 28 9.15 -50.94 -34.22
CA TYR A 28 8.61 -50.38 -32.97
C TYR A 28 7.94 -51.51 -32.16
N THR A 29 8.09 -51.40 -30.83
CA THR A 29 7.39 -52.23 -29.85
C THR A 29 5.88 -51.95 -29.85
N ALA A 30 5.53 -50.68 -29.93
CA ALA A 30 4.15 -50.25 -29.99
C ALA A 30 4.00 -48.93 -30.77
N PHE A 31 2.84 -48.78 -31.38
CA PHE A 31 2.32 -47.51 -31.88
C PHE A 31 1.27 -46.99 -30.89
N ILE A 32 1.28 -45.70 -30.55
CA ILE A 32 0.26 -45.09 -29.67
C ILE A 32 -0.68 -44.25 -30.52
N SER A 33 -1.93 -44.71 -30.62
CA SER A 33 -3.04 -43.96 -31.21
C SER A 33 -3.81 -43.20 -30.15
N TYR A 34 -3.97 -41.87 -30.33
CA TYR A 34 -4.64 -41.02 -29.37
C TYR A 34 -5.17 -39.74 -30.04
N ARG A 35 -6.11 -39.07 -29.40
CA ARG A 35 -6.55 -37.74 -29.85
C ARG A 35 -5.63 -36.64 -29.28
N HIS A 36 -5.30 -35.69 -30.16
CA HIS A 36 -4.42 -34.52 -29.78
C HIS A 36 -5.16 -33.49 -28.93
N VAL A 37 -5.84 -33.92 -27.90
CA VAL A 37 -6.52 -33.07 -26.89
C VAL A 37 -6.21 -33.60 -25.48
N GLU A 38 -6.26 -32.74 -24.53
CA GLU A 38 -6.11 -33.15 -23.10
C GLU A 38 -7.38 -33.91 -22.62
N PRO A 39 -7.24 -34.92 -21.76
CA PRO A 39 -6.00 -35.46 -21.16
C PRO A 39 -5.29 -36.49 -22.01
N ASP A 40 -5.89 -36.94 -23.17
CA ASP A 40 -5.38 -37.99 -24.00
C ASP A 40 -3.92 -37.79 -24.40
N GLN A 41 -3.54 -36.54 -24.74
CA GLN A 41 -2.20 -36.17 -25.14
C GLN A 41 -1.15 -36.34 -24.02
N SER A 42 -1.46 -35.88 -22.82
CA SER A 42 -0.58 -35.98 -21.64
C SER A 42 -0.40 -37.45 -21.22
N ILE A 43 -1.47 -38.26 -21.31
CA ILE A 43 -1.44 -39.67 -20.98
C ILE A 43 -0.64 -40.45 -22.04
N ALA A 44 -0.84 -40.16 -23.33
CA ALA A 44 -0.08 -40.80 -24.41
C ALA A 44 1.44 -40.51 -24.27
N ARG A 45 1.82 -39.28 -23.92
CA ARG A 45 3.22 -38.91 -23.65
C ARG A 45 3.81 -39.72 -22.51
N GLN A 46 3.06 -39.87 -21.43
CA GLN A 46 3.54 -40.57 -20.26
C GLN A 46 3.59 -42.11 -20.49
N VAL A 47 2.65 -42.67 -21.23
CA VAL A 47 2.67 -44.09 -21.63
C VAL A 47 3.88 -44.39 -22.53
N HIS A 48 4.17 -43.52 -23.51
CA HIS A 48 5.38 -43.61 -24.34
C HIS A 48 6.65 -43.66 -23.47
N GLN A 49 6.84 -42.67 -22.63
CA GLN A 49 8.00 -42.56 -21.74
C GLN A 49 8.10 -43.76 -20.78
N MET A 50 6.99 -44.23 -20.26
CA MET A 50 6.89 -45.38 -19.37
C MET A 50 7.36 -46.66 -20.03
N ILE A 51 6.93 -46.95 -21.28
CA ILE A 51 7.31 -48.17 -22.01
C ILE A 51 8.80 -48.13 -22.34
N GLU A 52 9.31 -47.04 -22.89
CA GLU A 52 10.72 -46.94 -23.30
C GLU A 52 11.69 -47.04 -22.11
N THR A 53 11.27 -46.54 -20.96
CA THR A 53 12.07 -46.56 -19.72
C THR A 53 11.85 -47.82 -18.88
N PHE A 54 10.96 -48.73 -19.30
CA PHE A 54 10.60 -49.90 -18.50
C PHE A 54 11.79 -50.86 -18.36
N LYS A 55 12.04 -51.31 -17.14
CA LYS A 55 13.10 -52.27 -16.82
C LYS A 55 12.53 -53.67 -16.66
N ALA A 56 12.50 -54.43 -17.79
CA ALA A 56 12.05 -55.80 -17.76
C ALA A 56 12.82 -56.65 -16.72
N PRO A 57 12.15 -57.62 -16.07
CA PRO A 57 12.83 -58.62 -15.24
C PRO A 57 13.84 -59.44 -16.00
N LYS A 58 14.82 -60.02 -15.31
CA LYS A 58 15.93 -60.78 -15.95
C LYS A 58 15.49 -61.99 -16.75
N GLU A 59 14.34 -62.54 -16.42
CA GLU A 59 13.72 -63.71 -17.13
C GLU A 59 13.31 -63.32 -18.55
N PHE A 60 13.11 -62.02 -18.85
CA PHE A 60 12.81 -61.52 -20.20
C PHE A 60 14.05 -61.07 -20.97
N TYR A 61 15.28 -61.36 -20.47
CA TYR A 61 16.50 -61.04 -21.15
C TYR A 61 16.80 -62.10 -22.23
N GLN A 62 17.09 -61.67 -23.46
CA GLN A 62 17.53 -62.56 -24.55
C GLN A 62 19.04 -62.50 -24.71
N ASN A 63 19.69 -63.65 -24.76
CA ASN A 63 21.15 -63.74 -24.85
C ASN A 63 21.90 -62.86 -23.81
N GLY A 64 21.32 -62.76 -22.59
CA GLY A 64 21.87 -61.94 -21.50
C GLY A 64 21.70 -60.44 -21.67
N LYS A 65 21.08 -59.96 -22.71
CA LYS A 65 20.80 -58.54 -22.98
C LYS A 65 19.35 -58.21 -22.62
N ARG A 66 19.19 -57.06 -21.98
CA ARG A 66 17.90 -56.52 -21.60
C ARG A 66 17.12 -56.08 -22.83
N PRO A 67 15.80 -56.40 -22.97
CA PRO A 67 14.99 -55.87 -24.04
C PRO A 67 14.88 -54.34 -23.98
N THR A 68 15.02 -53.71 -25.14
CA THR A 68 14.78 -52.30 -25.35
C THR A 68 13.43 -52.15 -26.03
N PHE A 69 12.65 -51.24 -25.52
CA PHE A 69 11.31 -50.95 -26.06
C PHE A 69 11.36 -49.63 -26.82
N ARG A 70 10.92 -49.61 -28.04
CA ARG A 70 10.83 -48.43 -28.90
C ARG A 70 9.37 -48.18 -29.26
N VAL A 71 8.87 -46.99 -28.98
CA VAL A 71 7.48 -46.65 -29.20
C VAL A 71 7.38 -45.58 -30.26
N PHE A 72 6.47 -45.73 -31.21
CA PHE A 72 6.11 -44.67 -32.12
C PHE A 72 4.88 -43.92 -31.58
N ARG A 73 4.95 -42.60 -31.58
CA ARG A 73 3.86 -41.73 -31.22
C ARG A 73 3.71 -40.64 -32.26
N ASP A 74 2.54 -40.53 -32.84
CA ASP A 74 2.22 -39.59 -33.90
C ASP A 74 2.74 -38.15 -33.66
N ARG A 75 3.22 -37.50 -34.72
CA ARG A 75 3.74 -36.12 -34.83
C ARG A 75 5.12 -35.76 -34.27
N GLU A 76 5.66 -36.40 -33.26
CA GLU A 76 6.97 -35.99 -32.72
C GLU A 76 8.16 -36.64 -33.52
N GLU A 77 7.91 -37.66 -34.28
CA GLU A 77 8.97 -38.38 -35.00
C GLU A 77 8.99 -38.16 -36.53
N LEU A 78 8.02 -37.43 -37.10
CA LEU A 78 7.88 -37.26 -38.57
C LEU A 78 8.40 -35.91 -39.05
N ALA A 79 9.34 -35.92 -39.96
CA ALA A 79 9.68 -34.77 -40.79
C ALA A 79 8.55 -34.48 -41.79
N ALA A 80 8.31 -33.23 -42.12
CA ALA A 80 7.14 -32.68 -42.81
C ALA A 80 6.87 -33.14 -44.28
N ARG A 81 7.06 -34.42 -44.61
CA ARG A 81 6.75 -34.98 -45.93
C ARG A 81 6.02 -36.31 -45.80
N ASP A 82 4.83 -36.43 -46.44
CA ASP A 82 3.94 -37.61 -46.56
C ASP A 82 3.46 -38.24 -45.24
N LEU A 83 2.57 -37.53 -44.55
CA LEU A 83 2.01 -37.95 -43.25
C LEU A 83 1.25 -39.29 -43.31
N SER A 84 0.49 -39.59 -44.40
CA SER A 84 -0.36 -40.78 -44.52
C SER A 84 0.45 -42.04 -44.75
N THR A 85 1.50 -41.98 -45.56
CA THR A 85 2.37 -43.12 -45.92
C THR A 85 3.25 -43.52 -44.75
N SER A 86 3.77 -42.54 -44.01
CA SER A 86 4.65 -42.78 -42.86
C SER A 86 3.90 -43.33 -41.62
N ILE A 87 2.64 -42.95 -41.43
CA ILE A 87 1.79 -43.54 -40.39
C ILE A 87 1.44 -44.98 -40.72
N LYS A 88 1.11 -45.28 -41.97
CA LYS A 88 0.81 -46.61 -42.38
C LYS A 88 2.05 -47.56 -42.26
N GLU A 89 3.24 -47.09 -42.65
CA GLU A 89 4.50 -47.80 -42.43
C GLU A 89 4.78 -48.06 -40.95
N ALA A 90 4.54 -47.05 -40.09
CA ALA A 90 4.72 -47.18 -38.65
C ALA A 90 3.74 -48.18 -38.02
N LEU A 91 2.49 -48.23 -38.49
CA LEU A 91 1.49 -49.23 -38.08
C LEU A 91 1.90 -50.64 -38.54
N GLU A 92 2.36 -50.79 -39.80
CA GLU A 92 2.79 -52.08 -40.37
C GLU A 92 4.03 -52.65 -39.66
N THR A 93 4.93 -51.74 -39.19
CA THR A 93 6.18 -52.07 -38.50
C THR A 93 6.13 -52.04 -36.99
N SER A 94 4.94 -51.82 -36.42
CA SER A 94 4.71 -51.85 -34.97
C SER A 94 4.15 -53.20 -34.53
N ARG A 95 4.65 -53.73 -33.42
CA ARG A 95 4.23 -55.03 -32.89
C ARG A 95 2.87 -54.96 -32.18
N TYR A 96 2.60 -53.87 -31.43
CA TYR A 96 1.38 -53.61 -30.73
C TYR A 96 0.82 -52.25 -31.11
N LEU A 97 -0.50 -52.07 -30.96
CA LEU A 97 -1.17 -50.80 -31.00
C LEU A 97 -1.74 -50.49 -29.63
N ILE A 98 -1.36 -49.35 -29.06
CA ILE A 98 -1.91 -48.84 -27.83
C ILE A 98 -2.89 -47.73 -28.18
N VAL A 99 -4.15 -47.84 -27.76
CA VAL A 99 -5.19 -46.85 -28.06
C VAL A 99 -5.61 -46.17 -26.77
N ILE A 100 -5.43 -44.87 -26.70
CA ILE A 100 -5.94 -44.05 -25.56
C ILE A 100 -7.43 -43.83 -25.83
N CYS A 101 -8.28 -44.42 -24.98
CA CYS A 101 -9.73 -44.46 -25.15
C CYS A 101 -10.44 -43.48 -24.21
N SER A 102 -11.11 -42.51 -24.81
CA SER A 102 -12.01 -41.56 -24.14
C SER A 102 -13.36 -41.54 -24.88
N LYS A 103 -14.40 -40.92 -24.28
CA LYS A 103 -15.72 -40.75 -24.96
C LYS A 103 -15.60 -40.09 -26.35
N ARG A 104 -14.50 -39.39 -26.57
CA ARG A 104 -14.22 -38.70 -27.85
C ARG A 104 -13.45 -39.53 -28.86
N THR A 105 -12.84 -40.63 -28.45
CA THR A 105 -12.03 -41.49 -29.35
C THR A 105 -12.86 -42.10 -30.49
N PRO A 106 -14.11 -42.60 -30.28
CA PRO A 106 -14.96 -43.07 -31.36
C PRO A 106 -15.36 -41.99 -32.38
N LEU A 107 -15.20 -40.72 -32.05
CA LEU A 107 -15.50 -39.58 -32.93
C LEU A 107 -14.32 -39.20 -33.82
N SER A 108 -13.14 -39.80 -33.61
CA SER A 108 -11.93 -39.50 -34.35
C SER A 108 -11.79 -40.43 -35.56
N GLU A 109 -11.99 -39.91 -36.75
CA GLU A 109 -11.79 -40.66 -38.01
C GLU A 109 -10.37 -41.20 -38.19
N TRP A 110 -9.37 -40.52 -37.61
CA TRP A 110 -7.98 -40.97 -37.65
C TRP A 110 -7.75 -42.15 -36.69
N CYS A 111 -8.16 -42.07 -35.44
CA CYS A 111 -8.03 -43.18 -34.51
C CYS A 111 -8.82 -44.42 -34.98
N LYS A 112 -9.99 -44.24 -35.58
CA LYS A 112 -10.74 -45.37 -36.22
C LYS A 112 -9.92 -46.03 -37.28
N LYS A 113 -9.41 -45.29 -38.29
CA LYS A 113 -8.60 -45.80 -39.39
C LYS A 113 -7.32 -46.47 -38.91
N GLU A 114 -6.61 -45.90 -37.92
CA GLU A 114 -5.41 -46.50 -37.35
C GLU A 114 -5.72 -47.86 -36.71
N VAL A 115 -6.82 -47.98 -35.96
CA VAL A 115 -7.27 -49.21 -35.35
C VAL A 115 -7.69 -50.22 -36.40
N GLU A 116 -8.47 -49.85 -37.42
CA GLU A 116 -8.91 -50.72 -38.54
C GLU A 116 -7.73 -51.24 -39.35
N ILE A 117 -6.79 -50.37 -39.74
CA ILE A 117 -5.60 -50.74 -40.46
C ILE A 117 -4.76 -51.73 -39.63
N PHE A 118 -4.50 -51.40 -38.39
CA PHE A 118 -3.66 -52.23 -37.51
C PHE A 118 -4.35 -53.61 -37.27
N LYS A 119 -5.66 -53.60 -36.97
CA LYS A 119 -6.46 -54.85 -36.81
C LYS A 119 -6.42 -55.75 -38.05
N SER A 120 -6.49 -55.16 -39.24
CA SER A 120 -6.45 -55.92 -40.52
C SER A 120 -5.06 -56.51 -40.76
N ILE A 121 -3.95 -55.97 -40.27
CA ILE A 121 -2.59 -56.42 -40.52
C ILE A 121 -2.10 -57.36 -39.40
N HIS A 122 -2.43 -57.08 -38.14
CA HIS A 122 -1.80 -57.70 -36.98
C HIS A 122 -2.77 -58.47 -36.09
N GLY A 123 -4.09 -58.33 -36.30
CA GLY A 123 -5.12 -58.96 -35.49
C GLY A 123 -5.51 -58.08 -34.27
N GLU A 124 -6.63 -58.40 -33.63
CA GLU A 124 -7.20 -57.64 -32.49
C GLU A 124 -6.42 -57.87 -31.18
N GLU A 125 -5.87 -59.06 -31.02
CA GLU A 125 -5.12 -59.53 -29.85
C GLU A 125 -3.84 -58.68 -29.57
N ARG A 126 -3.42 -57.89 -30.54
CA ARG A 126 -2.25 -56.99 -30.43
C ARG A 126 -2.63 -55.55 -30.18
N ILE A 127 -3.90 -55.27 -29.91
CA ILE A 127 -4.37 -53.93 -29.58
C ILE A 127 -4.57 -53.86 -28.06
N ILE A 128 -3.95 -52.85 -27.46
CA ILE A 128 -3.98 -52.62 -26.01
C ILE A 128 -4.76 -51.32 -25.77
N PRO A 129 -6.03 -51.37 -25.39
CA PRO A 129 -6.77 -50.16 -25.04
C PRO A 129 -6.37 -49.66 -23.67
N VAL A 130 -6.32 -48.30 -23.53
CA VAL A 130 -6.05 -47.59 -22.30
C VAL A 130 -7.24 -46.67 -22.05
N LEU A 131 -8.07 -47.01 -21.07
CA LEU A 131 -9.32 -46.30 -20.78
C LEU A 131 -9.07 -45.11 -19.86
N VAL A 132 -9.51 -43.93 -20.31
CA VAL A 132 -9.34 -42.68 -19.55
C VAL A 132 -10.67 -41.99 -19.22
N GLU A 133 -11.72 -42.24 -20.02
CA GLU A 133 -13.05 -41.64 -19.80
C GLU A 133 -14.14 -42.56 -20.44
N GLY A 134 -15.29 -42.61 -19.78
CA GLY A 134 -16.45 -43.39 -20.30
C GLY A 134 -16.37 -44.89 -20.02
N GLU A 135 -17.45 -45.60 -20.34
CA GLU A 135 -17.43 -47.06 -20.31
C GLU A 135 -16.83 -47.63 -21.59
N PRO A 136 -16.32 -48.86 -21.64
CA PRO A 136 -15.69 -49.46 -22.81
C PRO A 136 -16.52 -49.32 -24.09
N PHE A 137 -17.82 -49.55 -24.02
CA PHE A 137 -18.69 -49.41 -25.19
C PHE A 137 -18.86 -47.96 -25.67
N GLU A 138 -18.66 -46.96 -24.81
CA GLU A 138 -18.71 -45.54 -25.17
C GLU A 138 -17.35 -45.04 -25.73
N ALA A 139 -16.26 -45.55 -25.16
CA ALA A 139 -14.91 -45.03 -25.37
C ALA A 139 -14.12 -45.77 -26.46
N PHE A 140 -14.46 -47.02 -26.75
CA PHE A 140 -13.73 -47.80 -27.73
C PHE A 140 -14.20 -47.51 -29.18
N PRO A 141 -13.27 -47.38 -30.13
CA PRO A 141 -13.61 -47.38 -31.57
C PRO A 141 -14.46 -48.58 -31.96
N GLU A 142 -15.34 -48.44 -32.96
CA GLU A 142 -16.28 -49.46 -33.39
C GLU A 142 -15.59 -50.79 -33.74
N ALA A 143 -14.39 -50.71 -34.34
CA ALA A 143 -13.57 -51.87 -34.70
C ALA A 143 -13.12 -52.70 -33.46
N LEU A 144 -13.18 -52.18 -32.24
CA LEU A 144 -12.86 -52.87 -30.99
C LEU A 144 -14.10 -53.24 -30.16
N ARG A 145 -15.31 -52.88 -30.62
CA ARG A 145 -16.55 -53.34 -30.00
C ARG A 145 -16.90 -54.70 -30.57
N GLY A 146 -17.07 -55.71 -29.71
CA GLY A 146 -17.43 -57.06 -30.16
C GLY A 146 -18.79 -57.05 -30.89
N LYS A 147 -19.01 -58.02 -31.75
CA LYS A 147 -20.30 -58.18 -32.44
C LYS A 147 -21.38 -58.48 -31.41
N GLU A 148 -22.51 -57.76 -31.43
CA GLU A 148 -23.71 -58.06 -30.69
C GLU A 148 -24.17 -59.49 -31.06
N SER A 149 -23.94 -60.43 -30.17
CA SER A 149 -24.66 -61.72 -30.23
C SER A 149 -25.82 -61.67 -29.25
N SER A 150 -27.01 -61.98 -29.71
CA SER A 150 -28.26 -61.94 -29.00
C SER A 150 -28.36 -63.03 -27.91
N ASN A 151 -27.52 -62.97 -26.86
CA ASN A 151 -27.73 -63.74 -25.64
C ASN A 151 -26.99 -63.03 -24.52
N GLU A 152 -27.69 -62.80 -23.42
CA GLU A 152 -27.22 -62.22 -22.18
C GLU A 152 -25.97 -62.98 -21.68
N GLU A 153 -24.98 -62.24 -21.23
CA GLU A 153 -23.67 -62.66 -20.67
C GLU A 153 -22.55 -62.93 -21.72
N ALA A 154 -22.20 -61.96 -22.57
CA ALA A 154 -20.87 -61.92 -23.17
C ALA A 154 -19.99 -60.95 -22.35
N GLU A 155 -19.21 -61.51 -21.43
CA GLU A 155 -18.17 -60.86 -20.66
C GLU A 155 -17.10 -60.36 -21.66
N TYR A 156 -17.04 -59.03 -21.89
CA TYR A 156 -16.03 -58.41 -22.75
C TYR A 156 -14.70 -58.38 -22.02
N GLU A 157 -13.89 -59.41 -22.15
CA GLU A 157 -12.49 -59.46 -21.72
C GLU A 157 -11.54 -58.84 -22.74
N ILE A 158 -11.71 -57.61 -23.17
CA ILE A 158 -10.60 -56.83 -23.65
C ILE A 158 -9.98 -56.16 -22.42
N LEU A 159 -8.85 -56.69 -21.96
CA LEU A 159 -8.13 -56.22 -20.78
C LEU A 159 -7.55 -54.83 -21.04
N ALA A 160 -8.34 -53.82 -20.85
CA ALA A 160 -7.90 -52.41 -20.91
C ALA A 160 -7.14 -52.03 -19.65
N ALA A 161 -6.11 -51.24 -19.80
CA ALA A 161 -5.55 -50.53 -18.64
C ALA A 161 -6.50 -49.39 -18.30
N ASP A 162 -7.06 -49.43 -17.09
CA ASP A 162 -8.03 -48.42 -16.64
C ASP A 162 -7.33 -47.29 -15.85
N LEU A 163 -7.34 -46.09 -16.45
CA LEU A 163 -6.72 -44.90 -15.87
C LEU A 163 -7.75 -43.88 -15.36
N ARG A 164 -9.01 -44.27 -15.27
CA ARG A 164 -10.08 -43.36 -14.83
C ARG A 164 -9.97 -43.07 -13.34
N PRO A 165 -9.83 -41.76 -12.90
CA PRO A 165 -9.95 -41.39 -11.51
C PRO A 165 -11.35 -41.66 -10.95
N GLU A 166 -11.48 -41.87 -9.66
CA GLU A 166 -12.79 -42.06 -8.99
C GLU A 166 -13.79 -40.94 -9.29
N ARG A 167 -13.31 -39.73 -9.50
CA ARG A 167 -14.18 -38.59 -9.86
C ARG A 167 -14.78 -38.72 -11.25
N VAL A 168 -14.07 -39.36 -12.18
CA VAL A 168 -14.54 -39.57 -13.56
C VAL A 168 -15.59 -40.67 -13.63
N LEU A 169 -15.61 -41.59 -12.67
CA LEU A 169 -16.57 -42.67 -12.54
C LEU A 169 -17.92 -42.24 -11.92
N LYS A 170 -18.02 -41.00 -11.39
CA LYS A 170 -19.24 -40.49 -10.80
C LYS A 170 -20.25 -40.05 -11.85
N SER A 171 -21.52 -40.27 -11.58
CA SER A 171 -22.63 -39.95 -12.50
C SER A 171 -22.80 -38.43 -12.78
N ASP A 172 -22.25 -37.57 -11.94
CA ASP A 172 -22.28 -36.12 -12.07
C ASP A 172 -21.07 -35.55 -12.84
N PHE A 173 -20.16 -36.41 -13.29
CA PHE A 173 -19.02 -35.99 -14.07
C PHE A 173 -19.42 -35.49 -15.46
N LYS A 174 -19.20 -34.21 -15.74
CA LYS A 174 -19.61 -33.52 -16.97
C LYS A 174 -18.75 -33.84 -18.21
N GLY A 175 -17.66 -34.58 -18.04
CA GLY A 175 -16.75 -34.99 -19.12
C GLY A 175 -15.57 -34.02 -19.30
N TYR A 176 -14.47 -34.60 -19.85
CA TYR A 176 -13.23 -33.81 -20.09
C TYR A 176 -13.41 -32.70 -21.14
N ALA A 177 -14.35 -32.88 -22.10
CA ALA A 177 -14.64 -31.84 -23.08
C ALA A 177 -15.19 -30.56 -22.39
N TYR A 178 -16.12 -30.75 -21.47
CA TYR A 178 -16.69 -29.65 -20.70
C TYR A 178 -15.61 -28.92 -19.85
N LEU A 179 -14.73 -29.70 -19.20
CA LEU A 179 -13.65 -29.13 -18.37
C LEU A 179 -12.60 -28.35 -19.21
N GLN A 180 -12.32 -28.82 -20.41
CA GLN A 180 -11.37 -28.15 -21.29
C GLN A 180 -11.82 -26.73 -21.67
N ASP A 181 -13.13 -26.53 -21.81
CA ASP A 181 -13.71 -25.26 -22.21
C ASP A 181 -14.05 -24.37 -21.03
N ASN A 182 -14.39 -24.96 -19.85
CA ASN A 182 -14.95 -24.23 -18.72
C ASN A 182 -14.09 -24.28 -17.44
N ASP A 183 -13.24 -25.29 -17.23
CA ASP A 183 -12.43 -25.44 -16.02
C ASP A 183 -11.12 -26.20 -16.29
N ARG A 184 -10.15 -25.49 -16.80
CA ARG A 184 -8.81 -26.04 -17.12
C ARG A 184 -8.03 -26.49 -15.89
N GLN A 185 -8.32 -25.94 -14.72
CA GLN A 185 -7.66 -26.32 -13.47
C GLN A 185 -8.08 -27.73 -13.06
N SER A 186 -9.39 -28.00 -12.98
CA SER A 186 -9.92 -29.33 -12.70
C SER A 186 -9.49 -30.36 -13.75
N LEU A 187 -9.40 -29.98 -15.03
CA LEU A 187 -8.86 -30.83 -16.08
C LEU A 187 -7.42 -31.26 -15.78
N LYS A 188 -6.56 -30.32 -15.38
CA LYS A 188 -5.15 -30.62 -15.04
C LYS A 188 -5.04 -31.51 -13.80
N GLU A 189 -5.85 -31.29 -12.79
CA GLU A 189 -5.87 -32.11 -11.57
C GLU A 189 -6.26 -33.56 -11.90
N LEU A 190 -7.36 -33.77 -12.62
CA LEU A 190 -7.83 -35.08 -13.03
C LEU A 190 -6.82 -35.79 -13.96
N THR A 191 -6.18 -35.05 -14.86
CA THR A 191 -5.09 -35.60 -15.68
C THR A 191 -3.97 -36.14 -14.79
N ASN A 192 -3.56 -35.39 -13.76
CA ASN A 192 -2.55 -35.85 -12.82
C ASN A 192 -3.00 -37.07 -11.99
N GLU A 193 -4.27 -37.14 -11.62
CA GLU A 193 -4.84 -38.33 -10.96
C GLU A 193 -4.74 -39.55 -11.89
N SER A 194 -5.11 -39.45 -13.18
CA SER A 194 -4.95 -40.52 -14.17
C SER A 194 -3.49 -40.95 -14.34
N LEU A 195 -2.57 -39.99 -14.36
CA LEU A 195 -1.12 -40.29 -14.44
C LEU A 195 -0.60 -40.97 -13.15
N ASN A 196 -1.22 -40.77 -12.01
CA ASN A 196 -0.88 -41.51 -10.80
C ASN A 196 -1.40 -42.97 -10.87
N ILE A 197 -2.57 -43.20 -11.43
CA ILE A 197 -3.11 -44.55 -11.67
C ILE A 197 -2.24 -45.29 -12.65
N LEU A 198 -1.73 -44.65 -13.70
CA LEU A 198 -0.80 -45.24 -14.64
C LEU A 198 0.45 -45.85 -13.98
N LYS A 199 0.91 -45.31 -12.84
CA LYS A 199 2.05 -45.88 -12.10
C LYS A 199 1.78 -47.33 -11.63
N ILE A 200 0.52 -47.71 -11.47
CA ILE A 200 0.09 -49.05 -11.06
C ILE A 200 -0.27 -49.86 -12.31
N GLU A 201 -1.06 -49.29 -13.20
CA GLU A 201 -1.57 -49.93 -14.39
C GLU A 201 -0.47 -50.16 -15.48
N LYS A 202 0.68 -49.55 -15.35
CA LYS A 202 1.84 -49.80 -16.23
C LYS A 202 2.23 -51.27 -16.34
N TYR A 203 2.02 -52.06 -15.30
CA TYR A 203 2.33 -53.50 -15.33
C TYR A 203 1.33 -54.25 -16.20
N ARG A 204 0.07 -53.80 -16.34
CA ARG A 204 -0.92 -54.39 -17.23
C ARG A 204 -0.55 -54.16 -18.69
N ILE A 205 -0.17 -52.95 -19.05
CA ILE A 205 0.34 -52.60 -20.38
C ILE A 205 1.60 -53.41 -20.71
N MET A 206 2.56 -53.44 -19.78
CA MET A 206 3.82 -54.14 -20.01
C MET A 206 3.65 -55.67 -20.02
N ALA A 207 2.70 -56.24 -19.28
CA ALA A 207 2.39 -57.67 -19.31
C ALA A 207 1.86 -58.09 -20.68
N ALA A 208 0.98 -57.29 -21.29
CA ALA A 208 0.50 -57.50 -22.65
C ALA A 208 1.64 -57.43 -23.66
N ILE A 209 2.55 -56.46 -23.55
CA ILE A 209 3.71 -56.32 -24.45
C ILE A 209 4.70 -57.50 -24.29
N LEU A 210 4.89 -57.98 -23.08
CA LEU A 210 5.86 -59.04 -22.74
C LEU A 210 5.26 -60.43 -22.91
N GLY A 211 3.93 -60.56 -23.17
CA GLY A 211 3.27 -61.84 -23.31
C GLY A 211 3.15 -62.66 -22.04
N CYS A 212 3.01 -62.00 -20.86
CA CYS A 212 2.91 -62.64 -19.56
C CYS A 212 1.65 -62.13 -18.83
N THR A 213 1.27 -62.82 -17.73
CA THR A 213 0.15 -62.32 -16.94
C THR A 213 0.51 -61.12 -16.09
N PHE A 214 -0.44 -60.25 -15.83
CA PHE A 214 -0.29 -59.12 -14.92
C PHE A 214 0.19 -59.56 -13.52
N GLY A 215 -0.38 -60.70 -13.04
CA GLY A 215 -0.05 -61.27 -11.75
C GLY A 215 1.43 -61.70 -11.69
N ASP A 216 1.89 -62.45 -12.72
CA ASP A 216 3.27 -62.93 -12.83
C ASP A 216 4.28 -61.75 -12.83
N LEU A 217 4.02 -60.71 -13.65
CA LEU A 217 4.94 -59.58 -13.75
C LEU A 217 5.00 -58.80 -12.44
N LYS A 218 3.86 -58.58 -11.79
CA LYS A 218 3.78 -57.90 -10.49
C LYS A 218 4.31 -58.78 -9.38
N GLN A 219 4.04 -60.12 -9.39
CA GLN A 219 4.50 -61.05 -8.37
C GLN A 219 6.01 -61.31 -8.47
N ARG A 220 6.57 -61.45 -9.66
CA ARG A 220 8.02 -61.56 -9.88
C ARG A 220 8.79 -60.31 -9.46
N ASP A 221 8.23 -59.13 -9.69
CA ASP A 221 8.82 -57.89 -9.17
C ASP A 221 8.76 -57.84 -7.62
N LYS A 222 7.69 -58.38 -7.03
CA LYS A 222 7.50 -58.52 -5.59
C LYS A 222 8.44 -59.61 -4.98
N GLU A 223 8.60 -60.77 -5.61
CA GLU A 223 9.52 -61.84 -5.18
C GLU A 223 10.98 -61.43 -5.28
N ARG A 224 11.33 -60.71 -6.38
CA ARG A 224 12.67 -60.10 -6.55
C ARG A 224 12.97 -59.11 -5.42
N LYS A 225 11.95 -58.37 -4.96
CA LYS A 225 12.05 -57.51 -3.74
C LYS A 225 12.13 -58.33 -2.48
N SER A 226 11.39 -59.45 -2.37
CA SER A 226 11.35 -60.30 -1.19
C SER A 226 12.64 -61.14 -1.02
N LYS A 227 13.22 -61.72 -2.09
CA LYS A 227 14.52 -62.46 -2.00
C LYS A 227 15.68 -61.52 -1.68
N ARG A 228 15.61 -60.22 -2.08
CA ARG A 228 16.54 -59.20 -1.61
C ARG A 228 16.35 -58.91 -0.11
N ILE A 229 15.13 -58.97 0.40
CA ILE A 229 14.83 -58.72 1.80
C ILE A 229 15.33 -59.86 2.72
N LEU A 230 15.27 -61.11 2.26
CA LEU A 230 15.70 -62.26 3.05
C LEU A 230 17.23 -62.32 3.28
N ASN A 231 18.03 -61.88 2.31
CA ASN A 231 19.48 -61.75 2.44
C ASN A 231 19.92 -60.48 3.20
N ILE A 232 19.01 -59.53 3.40
CA ILE A 232 19.25 -58.26 4.08
C ILE A 232 18.93 -58.36 5.60
N SER A 233 18.13 -59.35 6.05
CA SER A 233 17.70 -59.43 7.44
C SER A 233 18.82 -59.80 8.44
N ILE A 234 19.96 -60.26 8.02
CA ILE A 234 21.12 -60.50 8.89
C ILE A 234 22.04 -59.26 8.99
N VAL A 235 22.02 -58.41 7.98
CA VAL A 235 22.72 -57.11 7.99
C VAL A 235 21.80 -55.98 8.53
N SER A 236 20.53 -56.26 8.69
CA SER A 236 19.50 -55.25 8.94
C SER A 236 19.34 -54.74 10.35
N GLY A 237 19.89 -55.40 11.37
CA GLY A 237 19.90 -54.89 12.75
C GLY A 237 20.69 -53.56 12.86
N ALA A 238 21.84 -53.49 12.22
CA ALA A 238 22.63 -52.25 12.15
C ALA A 238 22.12 -51.30 11.07
N ALA A 239 21.56 -51.84 9.96
CA ALA A 239 21.00 -51.02 8.89
C ALA A 239 19.65 -50.37 9.27
N PHE A 240 18.83 -51.03 10.12
CA PHE A 240 17.60 -50.43 10.67
C PHE A 240 17.89 -49.28 11.61
N LEU A 241 18.90 -49.35 12.42
CA LEU A 241 19.37 -48.22 13.26
C LEU A 241 19.90 -47.06 12.40
N LEU A 242 20.69 -47.38 11.35
CA LEU A 242 21.22 -46.39 10.41
C LEU A 242 20.07 -45.82 9.53
N PHE A 243 19.09 -46.64 9.14
CA PHE A 243 17.91 -46.16 8.40
C PHE A 243 16.97 -45.35 9.27
N GLY A 244 16.78 -45.71 10.55
CA GLY A 244 16.04 -44.89 11.52
C GLY A 244 16.69 -43.52 11.70
N ILE A 245 18.04 -43.48 11.83
CA ILE A 245 18.79 -42.24 11.89
C ILE A 245 18.71 -41.47 10.56
N PHE A 246 18.77 -42.16 9.41
CA PHE A 246 18.67 -41.54 8.09
C PHE A 246 17.26 -40.99 7.85
N MET A 247 16.20 -41.74 8.21
CA MET A 247 14.81 -41.29 8.09
C MET A 247 14.49 -40.17 9.09
N ALA A 248 15.02 -40.22 10.31
CA ALA A 248 14.95 -39.12 11.27
C ALA A 248 15.67 -37.87 10.74
N ASN A 249 16.88 -38.06 10.19
CA ASN A 249 17.62 -36.98 9.53
C ASN A 249 16.89 -36.45 8.26
N ALA A 250 16.31 -37.35 7.46
CA ALA A 250 15.58 -36.96 6.25
C ALA A 250 14.26 -36.23 6.64
N TYR A 251 13.57 -36.72 7.67
CA TYR A 251 12.40 -36.05 8.22
C TYR A 251 12.77 -34.68 8.82
N GLN A 252 13.83 -34.63 9.63
CA GLN A 252 14.33 -33.36 10.16
C GLN A 252 14.73 -32.38 9.05
N LYS A 253 15.45 -32.86 8.00
CA LYS A 253 15.78 -32.03 6.84
C LYS A 253 14.55 -31.58 6.05
N ALA A 254 13.54 -32.44 5.87
CA ALA A 254 12.31 -32.09 5.18
C ALA A 254 11.48 -31.09 6.01
N GLU A 255 11.41 -31.26 7.33
CA GLU A 255 10.74 -30.33 8.23
C GLU A 255 11.50 -29.00 8.30
N GLN A 256 12.83 -29.04 8.35
CA GLN A 256 13.65 -27.84 8.31
C GLN A 256 13.49 -27.09 6.98
N ALA A 257 13.47 -27.80 5.85
CA ALA A 257 13.20 -27.21 4.54
C ALA A 257 11.77 -26.62 4.45
N ARG A 258 10.79 -27.25 5.09
CA ARG A 258 9.42 -26.72 5.21
C ARG A 258 9.40 -25.44 6.02
N ILE A 259 10.07 -25.45 7.18
CA ILE A 259 10.20 -24.27 8.04
C ILE A 259 10.92 -23.13 7.31
N GLU A 260 12.03 -23.42 6.63
CA GLU A 260 12.78 -22.44 5.83
C GLU A 260 11.91 -21.86 4.68
N ALA A 261 11.10 -22.68 4.03
CA ALA A 261 10.18 -22.22 2.99
C ALA A 261 9.09 -21.31 3.55
N VAL A 262 8.51 -21.65 4.70
CA VAL A 262 7.50 -20.83 5.40
C VAL A 262 8.12 -19.48 5.81
N GLN A 263 9.31 -19.51 6.39
CA GLN A 263 10.05 -18.31 6.79
C GLN A 263 10.41 -17.42 5.59
N SER A 264 10.83 -18.05 4.47
CA SER A 264 11.12 -17.33 3.23
C SER A 264 9.88 -16.63 2.68
N ASN A 265 8.73 -17.32 2.68
CA ASN A 265 7.47 -16.75 2.24
C ASN A 265 7.03 -15.58 3.15
N ALA A 266 7.12 -15.74 4.46
CA ALA A 266 6.82 -14.68 5.40
C ALA A 266 7.73 -13.45 5.19
N ASN A 267 9.03 -13.66 4.93
CA ASN A 267 9.97 -12.59 4.60
C ASN A 267 9.61 -11.86 3.29
N ILE A 268 9.19 -12.59 2.27
CA ILE A 268 8.74 -11.99 0.99
C ILE A 268 7.51 -11.13 1.24
N LEU A 269 6.51 -11.65 1.97
CA LEU A 269 5.31 -10.88 2.29
C LEU A 269 5.61 -9.64 3.13
N MET A 270 6.53 -9.74 4.09
CA MET A 270 6.95 -8.60 4.90
C MET A 270 7.63 -7.50 4.06
N LYS A 271 8.44 -7.89 3.06
CA LYS A 271 9.01 -6.93 2.09
C LYS A 271 7.92 -6.29 1.23
N THR A 272 6.99 -7.08 0.70
CA THR A 272 5.83 -6.58 -0.07
C THR A 272 4.99 -5.62 0.76
N SER A 273 4.80 -5.91 2.05
CA SER A 273 4.14 -5.00 2.99
C SER A 273 4.86 -3.64 3.07
N LYS A 274 6.18 -3.64 3.21
CA LYS A 274 6.99 -2.40 3.22
C LYS A 274 6.92 -1.63 1.89
N GLU A 275 6.73 -2.31 0.76
CA GLU A 275 6.51 -1.66 -0.54
C GLU A 275 5.17 -0.94 -0.58
N PHE A 276 4.08 -1.56 -0.09
CA PHE A 276 2.79 -0.89 0.04
C PHE A 276 2.84 0.37 0.94
N LEU A 277 3.63 0.34 2.02
CA LEU A 277 3.86 1.54 2.83
C LEU A 277 4.54 2.66 2.02
N LYS A 278 5.54 2.33 1.20
CA LYS A 278 6.23 3.31 0.32
C LYS A 278 5.29 3.90 -0.74
N GLU A 279 4.34 3.10 -1.22
CA GLU A 279 3.31 3.52 -2.17
C GLU A 279 2.18 4.31 -1.49
N GLY A 280 2.16 4.38 -0.16
CA GLY A 280 1.16 5.08 0.63
C GLY A 280 -0.12 4.27 0.86
N ASP A 281 -0.12 2.95 0.60
CA ASP A 281 -1.25 2.07 0.95
C ASP A 281 -1.00 1.39 2.30
N PHE A 282 -1.13 2.16 3.36
CA PHE A 282 -0.80 1.73 4.71
C PHE A 282 -1.65 0.55 5.19
N LEU A 283 -2.96 0.55 4.93
CA LEU A 283 -3.83 -0.53 5.40
C LEU A 283 -3.54 -1.85 4.69
N LYS A 284 -3.29 -1.84 3.38
CA LYS A 284 -2.90 -3.05 2.65
C LYS A 284 -1.54 -3.56 3.14
N GLY A 285 -0.60 -2.66 3.39
CA GLY A 285 0.68 -2.99 4.00
C GLY A 285 0.51 -3.74 5.33
N VAL A 286 -0.32 -3.22 6.24
CA VAL A 286 -0.60 -3.86 7.53
C VAL A 286 -1.26 -5.24 7.37
N LEU A 287 -2.24 -5.37 6.49
CA LEU A 287 -2.91 -6.65 6.25
C LEU A 287 -1.94 -7.72 5.76
N VAL A 288 -1.01 -7.35 4.87
CA VAL A 288 0.04 -8.25 4.36
C VAL A 288 1.03 -8.63 5.46
N ALA A 289 1.40 -7.69 6.34
CA ALA A 289 2.27 -7.97 7.48
C ALA A 289 1.61 -8.94 8.47
N LYS A 290 0.34 -8.73 8.81
CA LYS A 290 -0.42 -9.65 9.68
C LYS A 290 -0.54 -11.05 9.08
N GLU A 291 -0.76 -11.17 7.78
CA GLU A 291 -0.77 -12.46 7.07
C GLU A 291 0.61 -13.15 7.15
N ALA A 292 1.71 -12.40 6.97
CA ALA A 292 3.07 -12.90 7.10
C ALA A 292 3.36 -13.43 8.52
N MET A 293 2.98 -12.68 9.55
CA MET A 293 3.13 -13.09 10.95
C MET A 293 2.29 -14.30 11.31
N GLY A 294 1.09 -14.43 10.73
CA GLY A 294 0.23 -15.60 10.90
C GLY A 294 0.82 -16.91 10.35
N MET A 295 1.86 -16.85 9.52
CA MET A 295 2.54 -18.04 8.97
C MET A 295 3.64 -18.59 9.87
N ILE A 296 4.14 -17.80 10.82
CA ILE A 296 5.31 -18.13 11.63
C ILE A 296 4.94 -18.28 13.12
N SER A 297 5.74 -19.01 13.86
CA SER A 297 5.63 -19.19 15.31
C SER A 297 6.86 -18.67 16.05
N GLU A 298 6.71 -18.37 17.32
CA GLU A 298 7.75 -17.72 18.18
C GLU A 298 9.08 -18.49 18.25
N ASP A 299 9.05 -19.81 18.10
CA ASP A 299 10.21 -20.68 18.12
C ASP A 299 11.02 -20.65 16.80
N MET A 300 10.51 -20.00 15.76
CA MET A 300 11.21 -19.90 14.47
C MET A 300 12.34 -18.87 14.50
N LYS A 301 13.45 -19.20 13.84
CA LYS A 301 14.71 -18.41 13.84
C LYS A 301 14.53 -16.93 13.49
N TYR A 302 13.60 -16.60 12.59
CA TYR A 302 13.41 -15.23 12.10
C TYR A 302 12.20 -14.52 12.74
N TYR A 303 11.52 -15.14 13.72
CA TYR A 303 10.34 -14.58 14.35
C TYR A 303 10.59 -13.16 14.91
N SER A 304 11.62 -12.99 15.72
CA SER A 304 11.97 -11.70 16.33
C SER A 304 12.29 -10.60 15.29
N SER A 305 12.90 -10.99 14.16
CA SER A 305 13.16 -10.05 13.06
C SER A 305 11.89 -9.62 12.37
N LEU A 306 11.02 -10.57 12.02
CA LEU A 306 9.75 -10.28 11.35
C LEU A 306 8.77 -9.57 12.27
N LYS A 307 8.84 -9.85 13.57
CA LYS A 307 8.05 -9.16 14.59
C LYS A 307 8.44 -7.68 14.70
N ALA A 308 9.73 -7.37 14.65
CA ALA A 308 10.20 -5.99 14.62
C ALA A 308 9.79 -5.27 13.32
N ASP A 309 9.77 -6.00 12.19
CA ASP A 309 9.26 -5.45 10.93
C ASP A 309 7.75 -5.20 10.98
N GLU A 310 6.97 -6.09 11.59
CA GLU A 310 5.54 -5.87 11.84
C GLU A 310 5.31 -4.62 12.70
N GLU A 311 6.03 -4.48 13.81
CA GLU A 311 5.97 -3.31 14.69
C GLU A 311 6.28 -2.02 13.92
N TYR A 312 7.31 -2.03 13.08
CA TYR A 312 7.62 -0.90 12.19
C TYR A 312 6.46 -0.57 11.25
N ILE A 313 5.83 -1.59 10.64
CA ILE A 313 4.73 -1.41 9.70
C ILE A 313 3.49 -0.85 10.42
N LEU A 314 3.14 -1.39 11.58
CA LEU A 314 2.04 -0.91 12.41
C LEU A 314 2.25 0.56 12.80
N ASN A 315 3.42 0.88 13.35
CA ASN A 315 3.76 2.25 13.73
C ASN A 315 3.73 3.18 12.50
N SER A 316 4.40 2.84 11.40
CA SER A 316 4.44 3.67 10.20
C SER A 316 3.06 3.92 9.59
N SER A 317 2.09 3.03 9.79
CA SER A 317 0.71 3.23 9.34
C SER A 317 -0.06 4.25 10.17
N LEU A 318 0.36 4.52 11.41
CA LEU A 318 -0.27 5.48 12.33
C LEU A 318 0.48 6.81 12.35
N TYR A 319 1.80 6.78 12.07
CA TYR A 319 2.66 7.97 12.15
C TYR A 319 2.83 8.59 10.76
N HIS A 320 2.33 9.79 10.61
CA HIS A 320 2.56 10.62 9.44
C HIS A 320 2.53 12.11 9.87
N SER A 321 3.33 12.91 9.22
CA SER A 321 3.30 14.36 9.43
C SER A 321 2.21 14.97 8.55
N GLY A 322 1.14 15.49 9.16
CA GLY A 322 0.05 16.16 8.45
C GLY A 322 -0.87 15.19 7.68
N ALA A 323 -0.86 15.20 6.33
CA ALA A 323 -1.76 14.40 5.54
C ALA A 323 -1.07 13.20 4.87
N SER A 324 -1.65 12.03 5.00
CA SER A 324 -1.20 10.83 4.30
C SER A 324 -2.36 10.00 3.76
N THR A 325 -2.08 9.24 2.71
CA THR A 325 -3.07 8.30 2.19
C THR A 325 -3.23 7.16 3.18
N LEU A 326 -4.40 7.09 3.83
CA LEU A 326 -4.72 5.99 4.74
C LEU A 326 -4.92 4.67 3.98
N THR A 327 -5.69 4.73 2.89
CA THR A 327 -5.90 3.60 2.00
C THR A 327 -6.29 4.04 0.60
N THR A 328 -6.14 3.15 -0.36
CA THR A 328 -6.51 3.36 -1.76
C THR A 328 -7.55 2.33 -2.18
N ILE A 329 -8.70 2.80 -2.67
CA ILE A 329 -9.72 1.96 -3.27
C ILE A 329 -9.37 1.83 -4.75
N SER A 330 -8.95 0.64 -5.20
CA SER A 330 -8.75 0.35 -6.63
C SER A 330 -10.08 0.06 -7.28
N THR A 331 -10.43 0.86 -8.29
CA THR A 331 -11.72 0.74 -8.98
C THR A 331 -11.67 -0.14 -10.21
N LYS A 332 -10.46 -0.55 -10.65
CA LYS A 332 -10.20 -1.35 -11.87
C LYS A 332 -10.72 -0.72 -13.18
N ASN A 333 -11.46 0.36 -13.10
CA ASN A 333 -12.02 1.11 -14.21
C ASN A 333 -11.97 2.59 -13.86
N ASN A 334 -12.05 3.46 -14.89
CA ASN A 334 -12.07 4.90 -14.66
C ASN A 334 -13.34 5.31 -13.91
N LEU A 335 -13.14 6.19 -12.94
CA LEU A 335 -14.24 6.82 -12.21
C LEU A 335 -14.86 7.96 -13.02
N THR A 336 -16.16 8.14 -12.82
CA THR A 336 -16.89 9.24 -13.44
C THR A 336 -17.35 10.27 -12.44
N PHE A 337 -17.82 9.83 -11.28
CA PHE A 337 -18.32 10.67 -10.19
C PHE A 337 -18.34 9.91 -8.88
N MET A 338 -18.25 10.63 -7.75
CA MET A 338 -18.38 10.02 -6.41
C MET A 338 -19.25 10.87 -5.49
N ALA A 339 -19.90 10.21 -4.52
CA ALA A 339 -20.67 10.84 -3.45
C ALA A 339 -20.47 10.06 -2.14
N VAL A 340 -20.65 10.73 -1.00
CA VAL A 340 -20.53 10.11 0.34
C VAL A 340 -21.89 10.09 1.00
N SER A 341 -22.22 8.99 1.70
CA SER A 341 -23.44 8.87 2.50
C SER A 341 -23.49 9.92 3.61
N ASP A 342 -24.68 10.30 4.08
CA ASP A 342 -24.83 11.34 5.09
C ASP A 342 -24.20 11.00 6.44
N ASP A 343 -24.15 9.71 6.79
CA ASP A 343 -23.46 9.19 7.98
C ASP A 343 -21.96 8.97 7.76
N GLU A 344 -21.44 9.32 6.56
CA GLU A 344 -20.02 9.26 6.16
C GLU A 344 -19.37 7.88 6.26
N LYS A 345 -20.17 6.81 6.32
CA LYS A 345 -19.64 5.44 6.34
C LYS A 345 -19.33 4.88 4.97
N TYR A 346 -20.02 5.39 3.93
CA TYR A 346 -19.96 4.83 2.59
C TYR A 346 -19.60 5.89 1.55
N VAL A 347 -18.79 5.50 0.57
CA VAL A 347 -18.60 6.25 -0.67
C VAL A 347 -19.20 5.44 -1.81
N VAL A 348 -20.05 6.08 -2.61
CA VAL A 348 -20.57 5.55 -3.87
C VAL A 348 -19.82 6.18 -5.01
N TYR A 349 -19.55 5.42 -6.05
CA TYR A 349 -18.91 5.91 -7.26
C TYR A 349 -19.41 5.21 -8.52
N GLY A 350 -19.53 5.99 -9.59
CA GLY A 350 -19.86 5.52 -10.93
C GLY A 350 -18.60 5.14 -11.70
N LEU A 351 -18.70 4.15 -12.58
CA LEU A 351 -17.61 3.61 -13.37
C LEU A 351 -17.91 3.66 -14.88
N GLU A 352 -16.85 3.78 -15.69
CA GLU A 352 -16.98 3.74 -17.16
C GLU A 352 -17.44 2.38 -17.70
N ASN A 353 -17.28 1.31 -16.93
CA ASN A 353 -17.76 -0.04 -17.29
C ASN A 353 -19.27 -0.25 -17.02
N ASN A 354 -20.01 0.82 -16.79
CA ASN A 354 -21.46 0.86 -16.55
C ASN A 354 -21.90 0.45 -15.14
N ASP A 355 -20.99 0.16 -14.23
CA ASP A 355 -21.29 -0.24 -12.86
C ASP A 355 -21.31 0.96 -11.91
N THR A 356 -22.05 0.78 -10.82
CA THR A 356 -21.99 1.67 -9.64
C THR A 356 -21.50 0.85 -8.46
N ALA A 357 -20.48 1.31 -7.76
CA ALA A 357 -19.93 0.59 -6.62
C ALA A 357 -19.98 1.41 -5.34
N VAL A 358 -20.04 0.71 -4.22
CA VAL A 358 -20.04 1.31 -2.87
C VAL A 358 -18.93 0.68 -2.06
N ALA A 359 -18.12 1.54 -1.43
CA ALA A 359 -17.03 1.12 -0.54
C ALA A 359 -17.16 1.78 0.84
N SER A 360 -16.53 1.16 1.83
CA SER A 360 -16.40 1.69 3.19
C SER A 360 -15.42 2.87 3.21
N VAL A 361 -15.81 4.00 3.77
CA VAL A 361 -14.93 5.16 4.00
C VAL A 361 -13.89 4.86 5.09
N GLN A 362 -14.18 3.93 5.99
CA GLN A 362 -13.29 3.62 7.10
C GLN A 362 -12.04 2.86 6.65
N ASN A 363 -12.20 1.85 5.79
CA ASN A 363 -11.13 0.92 5.44
C ASN A 363 -10.97 0.67 3.93
N GLY A 364 -11.75 1.34 3.09
CA GLY A 364 -11.66 1.23 1.63
C GLY A 364 -12.20 -0.08 1.04
N GLU A 365 -12.85 -0.94 1.82
CA GLU A 365 -13.41 -2.20 1.34
C GLU A 365 -14.60 -1.97 0.41
N VAL A 366 -14.59 -2.60 -0.78
CA VAL A 366 -15.73 -2.58 -1.69
C VAL A 366 -16.82 -3.50 -1.18
N LEU A 367 -17.95 -2.93 -0.80
CA LEU A 367 -19.05 -3.63 -0.12
C LEU A 367 -20.10 -4.15 -1.09
N LYS A 368 -20.42 -3.37 -2.13
CA LYS A 368 -21.47 -3.68 -3.11
C LYS A 368 -21.12 -3.15 -4.50
N VAL A 369 -21.53 -3.88 -5.52
CA VAL A 369 -21.49 -3.44 -6.92
C VAL A 369 -22.89 -3.60 -7.49
N PHE A 370 -23.43 -2.55 -8.08
CA PHE A 370 -24.73 -2.49 -8.73
C PHE A 370 -24.51 -2.52 -10.24
N THR A 371 -25.10 -3.50 -10.91
CA THR A 371 -25.04 -3.70 -12.35
C THR A 371 -26.44 -3.56 -12.91
N GLY A 372 -26.72 -2.54 -13.67
CA GLY A 372 -28.08 -2.30 -14.19
C GLY A 372 -28.08 -1.40 -15.41
N HIS A 373 -27.03 -0.60 -15.58
CA HIS A 373 -26.85 0.28 -16.71
C HIS A 373 -26.21 -0.42 -17.91
N SER A 374 -26.55 0.03 -19.11
CA SER A 374 -25.97 -0.46 -20.36
C SER A 374 -24.89 0.45 -20.95
N GLN A 375 -24.69 1.63 -20.35
CA GLN A 375 -23.65 2.59 -20.68
C GLN A 375 -23.08 3.20 -19.40
N GLN A 376 -21.98 3.94 -19.55
CA GLN A 376 -21.25 4.60 -18.49
C GLN A 376 -22.15 5.35 -17.51
N VAL A 377 -21.95 5.12 -16.22
CA VAL A 377 -22.59 5.88 -15.14
C VAL A 377 -21.94 7.26 -15.05
N LYS A 378 -22.73 8.33 -15.06
CA LYS A 378 -22.23 9.70 -15.06
C LYS A 378 -22.38 10.41 -13.73
N MET A 379 -23.44 10.15 -12.97
CA MET A 379 -23.76 10.77 -11.69
C MET A 379 -24.24 9.72 -10.70
N VAL A 380 -23.91 9.91 -9.43
CA VAL A 380 -24.38 9.06 -8.32
C VAL A 380 -24.70 9.96 -7.11
N ASP A 381 -25.68 9.59 -6.31
CA ASP A 381 -26.02 10.28 -5.06
C ASP A 381 -26.71 9.35 -4.05
N PHE A 382 -26.53 9.60 -2.75
CA PHE A 382 -27.29 9.00 -1.67
C PHE A 382 -28.43 9.88 -1.21
N SER A 383 -29.59 9.27 -0.87
CA SER A 383 -30.58 9.97 -0.08
C SER A 383 -30.06 10.29 1.33
N LYS A 384 -30.60 11.36 1.92
CA LYS A 384 -30.15 11.88 3.22
C LYS A 384 -30.26 10.86 4.37
N ASP A 385 -31.21 9.96 4.30
CA ASP A 385 -31.42 8.84 5.25
C ASP A 385 -30.59 7.60 4.90
N ASN A 386 -29.75 7.66 3.86
CA ASN A 386 -28.96 6.55 3.32
C ASN A 386 -29.81 5.34 2.86
N LYS A 387 -31.10 5.52 2.65
CA LYS A 387 -32.01 4.45 2.23
C LYS A 387 -31.88 4.19 0.73
N TYR A 388 -31.78 5.24 -0.07
CA TYR A 388 -31.75 5.15 -1.53
C TYR A 388 -30.40 5.59 -2.08
N LEU A 389 -30.04 4.94 -3.19
CA LEU A 389 -28.90 5.27 -4.03
C LEU A 389 -29.40 5.54 -5.44
N ALA A 390 -29.18 6.74 -5.98
CA ALA A 390 -29.45 7.07 -7.36
C ALA A 390 -28.19 6.94 -8.22
N SER A 391 -28.31 6.35 -9.41
CA SER A 391 -27.26 6.33 -10.43
C SER A 391 -27.83 6.70 -11.78
N ALA A 392 -27.23 7.68 -12.45
CA ALA A 392 -27.65 8.20 -13.73
C ALA A 392 -26.59 7.92 -14.82
N SER A 393 -27.01 7.39 -15.97
CA SER A 393 -26.14 6.88 -17.02
C SER A 393 -26.39 7.51 -18.37
N PHE A 394 -25.40 7.43 -19.27
CA PHE A 394 -25.56 7.76 -20.70
C PHE A 394 -26.52 6.82 -21.43
N ASP A 395 -27.01 5.75 -20.80
CA ASP A 395 -28.05 4.88 -21.35
C ASP A 395 -29.46 5.48 -21.29
N ASN A 396 -29.57 6.76 -20.97
CA ASN A 396 -30.83 7.52 -20.83
C ASN A 396 -31.67 7.05 -19.63
N THR A 397 -31.08 6.46 -18.61
CA THR A 397 -31.79 6.06 -17.41
C THR A 397 -31.13 6.60 -16.12
N CYS A 398 -31.96 6.87 -15.12
CA CYS A 398 -31.54 6.99 -13.74
C CYS A 398 -32.17 5.83 -12.95
N ILE A 399 -31.32 4.97 -12.39
CA ILE A 399 -31.78 3.84 -11.58
C ILE A 399 -31.63 4.22 -10.11
N VAL A 400 -32.70 3.98 -9.35
CA VAL A 400 -32.70 4.15 -7.91
C VAL A 400 -32.73 2.77 -7.26
N TYR A 401 -31.76 2.53 -6.37
CA TYR A 401 -31.67 1.30 -5.61
C TYR A 401 -32.03 1.53 -4.15
N ASP A 402 -32.74 0.58 -3.53
CA ASP A 402 -32.76 0.45 -2.08
C ASP A 402 -31.40 -0.03 -1.61
N PHE A 403 -30.66 0.82 -0.90
CA PHE A 403 -29.28 0.55 -0.54
C PHE A 403 -29.14 -0.66 0.39
N GLY A 404 -30.07 -0.84 1.32
CA GLY A 404 -30.04 -1.96 2.27
C GLY A 404 -30.14 -3.30 1.58
N SER A 405 -31.18 -3.49 0.75
CA SER A 405 -31.44 -4.74 0.03
C SER A 405 -30.64 -4.90 -1.25
N GLY A 406 -30.16 -3.80 -1.83
CA GLY A 406 -29.49 -3.77 -3.14
C GLY A 406 -30.41 -3.95 -4.34
N LYS A 407 -31.73 -3.87 -4.15
CA LYS A 407 -32.72 -4.03 -5.22
C LYS A 407 -33.00 -2.71 -5.93
N GLU A 408 -33.28 -2.81 -7.21
CA GLU A 408 -33.81 -1.71 -8.00
C GLU A 408 -35.22 -1.34 -7.48
N GLU A 409 -35.37 -0.11 -7.06
CA GLU A 409 -36.63 0.45 -6.55
C GLU A 409 -37.37 1.22 -7.65
N ALA A 410 -36.63 1.95 -8.49
CA ALA A 410 -37.19 2.65 -9.63
C ALA A 410 -36.16 2.78 -10.76
N LYS A 411 -36.68 2.78 -12.00
CA LYS A 411 -35.92 3.07 -13.18
C LYS A 411 -36.61 4.21 -13.94
N LEU A 412 -35.95 5.37 -14.01
CA LEU A 412 -36.47 6.58 -14.62
C LEU A 412 -35.84 6.69 -16.02
N GLU A 413 -36.67 6.55 -17.07
CA GLU A 413 -36.23 6.64 -18.47
C GLU A 413 -36.37 8.06 -18.97
N ILE A 414 -35.24 8.72 -19.27
CA ILE A 414 -35.18 10.11 -19.70
C ILE A 414 -34.05 10.29 -20.71
N GLU A 415 -34.39 10.70 -21.91
CA GLU A 415 -33.44 10.92 -23.02
C GLU A 415 -32.60 12.18 -22.80
N GLY A 416 -31.28 12.02 -22.84
CA GLY A 416 -30.28 13.09 -22.73
C GLY A 416 -29.09 12.76 -21.86
N VAL A 417 -28.08 13.63 -21.90
CA VAL A 417 -26.86 13.47 -21.10
C VAL A 417 -27.13 13.91 -19.66
N PRO A 418 -26.93 13.06 -18.64
CA PRO A 418 -27.11 13.43 -17.22
C PRO A 418 -26.20 14.59 -16.81
N MET A 419 -26.82 15.61 -16.18
CA MET A 419 -26.16 16.81 -15.68
C MET A 419 -26.31 16.99 -14.17
N LEU A 420 -27.37 16.44 -13.59
CA LEU A 420 -27.67 16.46 -12.16
C LEU A 420 -28.48 15.22 -11.81
N ALA A 421 -28.13 14.54 -10.72
CA ALA A 421 -28.96 13.57 -10.01
C ALA A 421 -28.71 13.80 -8.52
N ARG A 422 -29.70 14.38 -7.81
CA ARG A 422 -29.52 14.80 -6.41
C ARG A 422 -30.81 14.68 -5.62
N PHE A 423 -30.70 14.11 -4.43
CA PHE A 423 -31.81 14.09 -3.47
C PHE A 423 -31.96 15.45 -2.77
N SER A 424 -33.20 15.81 -2.39
CA SER A 424 -33.46 16.94 -1.47
C SER A 424 -32.93 16.62 -0.06
N GLU A 425 -32.62 17.66 0.71
CA GLU A 425 -32.15 17.54 2.08
C GLU A 425 -33.10 16.78 3.02
N ASP A 426 -34.42 16.91 2.77
CA ASP A 426 -35.48 16.19 3.50
C ASP A 426 -35.72 14.78 2.96
N GLY A 427 -35.04 14.38 1.90
CA GLY A 427 -35.17 13.08 1.24
C GLY A 427 -36.48 12.90 0.46
N SER A 428 -37.39 13.91 0.41
CA SER A 428 -38.71 13.76 -0.20
C SER A 428 -38.69 13.81 -1.72
N LYS A 429 -37.66 14.36 -2.33
CA LYS A 429 -37.57 14.57 -3.79
C LYS A 429 -36.26 14.10 -4.36
N LEU A 430 -36.28 13.61 -5.60
CA LEU A 430 -35.12 13.44 -6.46
C LEU A 430 -35.16 14.44 -7.60
N PHE A 431 -34.15 15.29 -7.69
CA PHE A 431 -33.94 16.21 -8.82
C PHE A 431 -33.03 15.54 -9.83
N TYR A 432 -33.51 15.47 -11.08
CA TYR A 432 -32.77 14.91 -12.18
C TYR A 432 -32.76 15.88 -13.37
N ALA A 433 -31.60 16.19 -13.89
CA ALA A 433 -31.49 17.04 -15.05
C ALA A 433 -30.63 16.40 -16.13
N VAL A 434 -31.06 16.59 -17.38
CA VAL A 434 -30.37 16.11 -18.58
C VAL A 434 -30.15 17.23 -19.58
N ASN A 435 -29.02 17.15 -20.30
CA ASN A 435 -28.84 17.98 -21.50
C ASN A 435 -29.41 17.21 -22.69
N ALA A 436 -30.52 17.72 -23.24
CA ALA A 436 -31.19 17.21 -24.40
C ALA A 436 -31.25 18.31 -25.48
N ASN A 437 -30.69 18.09 -26.67
CA ASN A 437 -30.70 19.02 -27.80
C ASN A 437 -30.24 20.46 -27.47
N ASN A 438 -29.16 20.58 -26.69
CA ASN A 438 -28.58 21.84 -26.21
C ASN A 438 -29.47 22.62 -25.23
N ALA A 439 -30.50 22.02 -24.69
CA ALA A 439 -31.30 22.55 -23.59
C ALA A 439 -31.18 21.61 -22.36
N ILE A 440 -31.27 22.19 -21.18
CA ILE A 440 -31.26 21.40 -19.96
C ILE A 440 -32.70 21.23 -19.50
N VAL A 441 -33.13 19.98 -19.41
CA VAL A 441 -34.47 19.62 -18.93
C VAL A 441 -34.35 19.11 -17.51
N PHE A 442 -35.09 19.71 -16.61
CA PHE A 442 -35.19 19.38 -15.20
C PHE A 442 -36.42 18.54 -14.93
N TYR A 443 -36.25 17.50 -14.14
CA TYR A 443 -37.33 16.64 -13.66
C TYR A 443 -37.27 16.57 -12.15
N THR A 444 -38.43 16.59 -11.51
CA THR A 444 -38.55 16.39 -10.07
C THR A 444 -39.45 15.19 -9.80
N TYR A 445 -38.97 14.24 -9.01
CA TYR A 445 -39.67 13.02 -8.61
C TYR A 445 -39.92 12.99 -7.11
N ASP A 446 -41.08 12.42 -6.73
CA ASP A 446 -41.44 12.11 -5.35
C ASP A 446 -40.78 10.79 -4.94
N THR A 447 -39.96 10.79 -3.89
CA THR A 447 -39.22 9.59 -3.46
C THR A 447 -40.10 8.54 -2.76
N SER A 448 -41.34 8.89 -2.39
CA SER A 448 -42.25 7.95 -1.76
C SER A 448 -42.90 6.95 -2.71
N ASN A 449 -43.02 7.33 -3.99
CA ASN A 449 -43.72 6.55 -5.02
C ASN A 449 -43.09 6.65 -6.43
N TRP A 450 -42.02 7.40 -6.57
CA TRP A 450 -41.22 7.64 -7.80
C TRP A 450 -42.05 8.27 -8.96
N GLN A 451 -43.14 8.97 -8.62
CA GLN A 451 -43.92 9.70 -9.62
C GLN A 451 -43.28 11.03 -9.92
N LYS A 452 -43.33 11.41 -11.19
CA LYS A 452 -42.88 12.72 -11.64
C LYS A 452 -43.83 13.81 -11.10
N LEU A 453 -43.25 14.73 -10.32
CA LEU A 453 -43.97 15.89 -9.79
C LEU A 453 -44.04 17.04 -10.79
N GLY A 454 -42.98 17.20 -11.61
CA GLY A 454 -42.94 18.25 -12.63
C GLY A 454 -41.69 18.18 -13.51
N GLU A 455 -41.72 19.03 -14.56
CA GLU A 455 -40.58 19.21 -15.46
C GLU A 455 -40.55 20.66 -16.00
N PHE A 456 -39.36 21.15 -16.32
CA PHE A 456 -39.16 22.41 -17.02
C PHE A 456 -37.85 22.43 -17.82
N VAL A 457 -37.77 23.35 -18.79
CA VAL A 457 -36.66 23.46 -19.73
C VAL A 457 -35.93 24.78 -19.53
N VAL A 458 -34.58 24.72 -19.57
CA VAL A 458 -33.70 25.89 -19.64
C VAL A 458 -32.90 25.79 -20.93
N SER A 459 -33.15 26.69 -21.86
CA SER A 459 -32.56 26.65 -23.22
C SER A 459 -31.18 27.29 -23.30
N GLU A 460 -30.77 28.06 -22.30
CA GLU A 460 -29.47 28.71 -22.24
C GLU A 460 -28.47 27.94 -21.43
N PRO A 461 -27.17 28.01 -21.76
CA PRO A 461 -26.14 27.32 -20.98
C PRO A 461 -26.13 27.79 -19.52
N ILE A 462 -26.10 26.82 -18.57
CA ILE A 462 -26.09 27.09 -17.15
C ILE A 462 -24.65 27.17 -16.65
N ILE A 463 -24.33 28.20 -15.86
CA ILE A 463 -23.06 28.37 -15.16
C ILE A 463 -23.11 27.78 -13.75
N SER A 464 -24.21 28.07 -13.02
CA SER A 464 -24.38 27.66 -11.64
C SER A 464 -25.81 27.27 -11.35
N ILE A 465 -25.96 26.22 -10.58
CA ILE A 465 -27.25 25.73 -10.11
C ILE A 465 -27.12 25.42 -8.62
N ASP A 466 -28.14 25.77 -7.85
CA ASP A 466 -28.25 25.33 -6.47
C ASP A 466 -29.74 25.15 -6.09
N ILE A 467 -29.98 24.22 -5.16
CA ILE A 467 -31.33 23.86 -4.72
C ILE A 467 -31.48 24.31 -3.25
N SER A 468 -32.60 24.98 -2.96
CA SER A 468 -32.88 25.40 -1.59
C SER A 468 -32.98 24.20 -0.64
N LYS A 469 -32.62 24.39 0.63
CA LYS A 469 -32.62 23.34 1.67
C LYS A 469 -33.99 22.66 1.80
N ASP A 470 -35.08 23.40 1.59
CA ASP A 470 -36.42 22.84 1.64
C ASP A 470 -36.87 22.16 0.34
N GLY A 471 -36.01 22.10 -0.67
CA GLY A 471 -36.22 21.44 -1.95
C GLY A 471 -37.35 22.08 -2.78
N ASN A 472 -37.79 23.33 -2.49
CA ASN A 472 -38.90 23.97 -3.17
C ASN A 472 -38.47 24.98 -4.22
N GLU A 473 -37.25 25.50 -4.10
CA GLU A 473 -36.73 26.53 -5.01
C GLU A 473 -35.36 26.12 -5.58
N MET A 474 -35.06 26.70 -6.72
CA MET A 474 -33.79 26.51 -7.42
C MET A 474 -33.22 27.84 -7.89
N LEU A 475 -31.94 28.08 -7.63
CA LEU A 475 -31.19 29.17 -8.23
C LEU A 475 -30.56 28.69 -9.53
N VAL A 476 -30.78 29.45 -10.60
CA VAL A 476 -30.21 29.14 -11.91
C VAL A 476 -29.51 30.38 -12.46
N ALA A 477 -28.18 30.27 -12.60
CA ALA A 477 -27.36 31.28 -13.26
C ALA A 477 -26.97 30.84 -14.67
N LEU A 478 -27.24 31.68 -15.66
CA LEU A 478 -27.04 31.41 -17.08
C LEU A 478 -25.78 32.08 -17.63
N ASN A 479 -25.17 31.45 -18.63
CA ASN A 479 -24.10 32.07 -19.42
C ASN A 479 -24.71 32.93 -20.52
N SER A 480 -25.37 33.97 -20.14
CA SER A 480 -26.18 34.79 -20.97
C SER A 480 -26.02 36.26 -20.63
N ASN A 481 -26.25 37.15 -21.63
CA ASN A 481 -26.30 38.57 -21.40
C ASN A 481 -27.76 39.08 -21.18
N SER A 482 -28.70 38.17 -20.99
CA SER A 482 -30.09 38.54 -20.71
C SER A 482 -30.29 39.11 -19.30
N GLU A 483 -31.41 39.83 -19.09
CA GLU A 483 -31.80 40.31 -17.75
C GLU A 483 -32.08 39.13 -16.79
N GLU A 484 -32.48 37.98 -17.35
CA GLU A 484 -32.74 36.72 -16.59
C GLU A 484 -31.48 35.91 -16.34
N GLN A 485 -30.29 36.51 -16.36
CA GLN A 485 -29.02 35.81 -16.12
C GLN A 485 -28.97 35.06 -14.78
N LEU A 486 -29.62 35.57 -13.75
CA LEU A 486 -29.79 34.86 -12.49
C LEU A 486 -31.25 34.88 -12.07
N THR A 487 -31.85 33.71 -11.92
CA THR A 487 -33.25 33.54 -11.52
C THR A 487 -33.39 32.62 -10.35
N ARG A 488 -34.34 32.92 -9.47
CA ARG A 488 -34.88 32.01 -8.47
C ARG A 488 -36.16 31.41 -9.04
N ARG A 489 -36.22 30.09 -9.10
CA ARG A 489 -37.33 29.35 -9.74
C ARG A 489 -37.98 28.38 -8.76
N ASN A 490 -39.23 28.05 -8.96
CA ASN A 490 -39.85 26.88 -8.33
C ASN A 490 -39.16 25.62 -8.86
N ALA A 491 -38.76 24.72 -7.94
CA ALA A 491 -37.93 23.55 -8.32
C ALA A 491 -38.74 22.43 -9.03
N VAL A 492 -40.07 22.51 -9.06
CA VAL A 492 -40.95 21.50 -9.66
C VAL A 492 -41.36 21.92 -11.08
N ASP A 493 -41.90 23.13 -11.26
CA ASP A 493 -42.46 23.60 -12.54
C ASP A 493 -41.61 24.66 -13.25
N GLY A 494 -40.47 25.03 -12.67
CA GLY A 494 -39.55 26.02 -13.24
C GLY A 494 -40.02 27.45 -13.30
N LYS A 495 -41.22 27.77 -12.74
CA LYS A 495 -41.76 29.12 -12.72
C LYS A 495 -40.78 30.08 -12.05
N ILE A 496 -40.43 31.15 -12.73
CA ILE A 496 -39.58 32.21 -12.20
C ILE A 496 -40.33 32.89 -11.04
N LEU A 497 -39.75 32.79 -9.86
CA LEU A 497 -40.23 33.46 -8.65
C LEU A 497 -39.63 34.85 -8.51
N GLU A 498 -38.38 35.00 -8.95
CA GLU A 498 -37.66 36.27 -8.88
C GLU A 498 -36.53 36.29 -9.93
N VAL A 499 -36.33 37.43 -10.56
CA VAL A 499 -35.15 37.77 -11.36
C VAL A 499 -34.22 38.61 -10.50
N ILE A 500 -33.01 38.16 -10.30
CA ILE A 500 -32.00 38.86 -9.49
C ILE A 500 -31.18 39.73 -10.48
N PRO A 501 -31.26 41.07 -10.38
CA PRO A 501 -30.64 41.94 -11.34
C PRO A 501 -29.11 41.88 -11.25
N ARG A 502 -28.47 42.01 -12.39
CA ARG A 502 -26.99 42.08 -12.49
C ARG A 502 -26.45 43.24 -11.66
N GLN A 503 -25.25 43.04 -11.13
CA GLN A 503 -24.54 44.08 -10.41
C GLN A 503 -23.90 45.07 -11.41
N LYS A 504 -24.09 46.37 -11.18
CA LYS A 504 -23.38 47.41 -11.92
C LYS A 504 -22.06 47.75 -11.22
N GLY A 505 -21.01 47.93 -12.00
CA GLY A 505 -19.69 48.33 -11.50
C GLY A 505 -18.91 49.09 -12.58
N LYS A 506 -17.68 49.46 -12.24
CA LYS A 506 -16.77 50.12 -13.22
C LYS A 506 -15.74 49.11 -13.66
N ASP A 507 -15.39 49.12 -14.93
CA ASP A 507 -14.24 48.39 -15.46
C ASP A 507 -12.91 49.10 -15.11
N LEU A 508 -11.78 48.50 -15.53
CA LEU A 508 -10.45 49.09 -15.32
C LEU A 508 -10.27 50.46 -16.02
N GLY A 509 -11.11 50.79 -17.00
CA GLY A 509 -11.12 52.07 -17.70
C GLY A 509 -12.11 53.10 -17.11
N GLY A 510 -12.85 52.71 -16.05
CA GLY A 510 -13.85 53.59 -15.40
C GLY A 510 -15.23 53.61 -16.05
N ALA A 511 -15.48 52.81 -17.11
CA ALA A 511 -16.78 52.68 -17.73
C ALA A 511 -17.73 51.83 -16.90
N GLU A 512 -19.01 52.21 -16.84
CA GLU A 512 -20.04 51.39 -16.19
C GLU A 512 -20.27 50.11 -16.99
N VAL A 513 -20.06 48.96 -16.31
CA VAL A 513 -20.29 47.64 -16.91
C VAL A 513 -21.20 46.82 -16.00
N GLU A 514 -22.00 45.95 -16.59
CA GLU A 514 -22.74 44.93 -15.84
C GLU A 514 -21.87 43.72 -15.57
N LYS A 515 -21.87 43.23 -14.33
CA LYS A 515 -21.06 42.12 -13.87
C LYS A 515 -21.89 40.85 -13.85
N PRO A 516 -21.52 39.82 -14.63
CA PRO A 516 -22.24 38.57 -14.65
C PRO A 516 -21.97 37.80 -13.33
N TYR A 517 -22.93 37.02 -12.87
CA TYR A 517 -22.78 36.11 -11.80
C TYR A 517 -22.05 34.85 -12.26
N MET A 518 -21.02 34.47 -11.53
CA MET A 518 -20.23 33.24 -11.77
C MET A 518 -20.71 32.07 -10.89
N VAL A 519 -21.12 32.37 -9.65
CA VAL A 519 -21.64 31.40 -8.68
C VAL A 519 -22.86 32.01 -7.99
N ALA A 520 -23.89 31.19 -7.85
CA ALA A 520 -25.08 31.53 -7.05
C ALA A 520 -25.43 30.30 -6.19
N LYS A 521 -25.52 30.50 -4.89
CA LYS A 521 -25.88 29.47 -3.91
C LYS A 521 -26.82 29.99 -2.86
N TYR A 522 -27.63 29.13 -2.28
CA TYR A 522 -28.30 29.39 -1.01
C TYR A 522 -27.29 29.31 0.13
N SER A 523 -27.43 30.14 1.15
CA SER A 523 -26.71 29.95 2.40
C SER A 523 -27.18 28.64 3.09
N LEU A 524 -26.33 28.05 3.91
CA LEU A 524 -26.64 26.77 4.57
C LEU A 524 -27.81 26.90 5.58
N ASP A 525 -28.08 28.11 6.10
CA ASP A 525 -29.29 28.40 6.90
C ASP A 525 -30.55 28.48 6.06
N GLY A 526 -30.41 28.63 4.73
CA GLY A 526 -31.51 28.80 3.80
C GLY A 526 -32.10 30.22 3.71
N ASP A 527 -31.62 31.16 4.51
CA ASP A 527 -32.19 32.50 4.63
C ASP A 527 -31.59 33.56 3.69
N ASN A 528 -30.42 33.23 3.11
CA ASN A 528 -29.69 34.17 2.27
C ASN A 528 -29.25 33.53 0.95
N LEU A 529 -28.90 34.40 -0.01
CA LEU A 529 -28.28 34.05 -1.29
C LEU A 529 -26.83 34.52 -1.26
N LEU A 530 -25.94 33.65 -1.61
CA LEU A 530 -24.48 33.89 -1.74
C LEU A 530 -24.15 33.98 -3.24
N LEU A 531 -23.72 35.15 -3.67
CA LEU A 531 -23.49 35.43 -5.07
C LEU A 531 -22.04 35.88 -5.29
N LEU A 532 -21.43 35.33 -6.33
CA LEU A 532 -20.07 35.67 -6.74
C LEU A 532 -20.08 36.20 -8.17
N THR A 533 -19.49 37.37 -8.39
CA THR A 533 -19.17 37.90 -9.72
C THR A 533 -17.65 37.88 -9.96
N ASN A 534 -17.20 38.33 -11.13
CA ASN A 534 -15.78 38.45 -11.47
C ASN A 534 -14.99 39.47 -10.59
N SER A 535 -15.64 40.22 -9.69
CA SER A 535 -14.99 41.28 -8.92
C SER A 535 -15.57 41.54 -7.55
N GLU A 536 -16.57 40.78 -7.13
CA GLU A 536 -17.21 41.00 -5.84
C GLU A 536 -18.01 39.80 -5.35
N VAL A 537 -18.12 39.68 -4.03
CA VAL A 537 -18.98 38.74 -3.30
C VAL A 537 -20.14 39.52 -2.71
N LEU A 538 -21.36 38.98 -2.84
CA LEU A 538 -22.57 39.54 -2.28
C LEU A 538 -23.31 38.49 -1.45
N LYS A 539 -23.88 38.93 -0.34
CA LYS A 539 -24.90 38.19 0.43
C LYS A 539 -26.18 38.97 0.42
N LEU A 540 -27.25 38.36 -0.06
CA LEU A 540 -28.58 38.96 -0.12
C LEU A 540 -29.54 38.15 0.75
N SER A 541 -30.49 38.82 1.43
CA SER A 541 -31.57 38.11 2.08
C SER A 541 -32.51 37.48 1.06
N ARG A 542 -32.76 36.18 1.15
CA ARG A 542 -33.68 35.43 0.28
C ARG A 542 -35.10 35.98 0.31
N HIS A 543 -35.56 36.45 1.48
CA HIS A 543 -36.94 36.87 1.69
C HIS A 543 -37.22 38.31 1.28
N THR A 544 -36.22 39.19 1.38
CA THR A 544 -36.39 40.62 1.16
C THR A 544 -35.64 41.17 -0.03
N GLY A 545 -34.75 40.38 -0.63
CA GLY A 545 -33.81 40.81 -1.66
C GLY A 545 -32.79 41.87 -1.20
N LYS A 546 -32.84 42.26 0.11
CA LYS A 546 -31.96 43.29 0.62
C LYS A 546 -30.53 42.76 0.75
N LYS A 547 -29.59 43.64 0.41
CA LYS A 547 -28.17 43.36 0.55
C LYS A 547 -27.79 43.27 2.03
N VAL A 548 -27.22 42.13 2.43
CA VAL A 548 -26.61 41.93 3.73
C VAL A 548 -25.22 42.57 3.71
N PHE A 549 -24.40 42.20 2.78
CA PHE A 549 -23.13 42.85 2.49
C PHE A 549 -22.73 42.73 1.01
N LYS A 550 -21.74 43.55 0.60
CA LYS A 550 -21.09 43.53 -0.69
C LYS A 550 -19.61 43.82 -0.49
N LYS A 551 -18.76 42.85 -0.85
CA LYS A 551 -17.31 42.96 -0.73
C LYS A 551 -16.63 42.89 -2.10
N PRO A 552 -15.95 43.97 -2.55
CA PRO A 552 -15.09 43.92 -3.74
C PRO A 552 -13.91 42.98 -3.50
N LEU A 553 -13.67 42.06 -4.44
CA LEU A 553 -12.51 41.17 -4.50
C LEU A 553 -12.03 41.09 -5.94
N LEU A 554 -10.72 41.18 -6.16
CA LEU A 554 -10.14 40.97 -7.47
C LEU A 554 -10.23 39.48 -7.82
N MET A 555 -11.05 39.13 -8.80
CA MET A 555 -11.20 37.75 -9.26
C MET A 555 -10.52 37.63 -10.64
N ASN A 556 -9.72 36.59 -10.80
CA ASN A 556 -9.21 36.18 -12.09
C ASN A 556 -10.34 35.47 -12.86
N ASN A 557 -10.48 35.75 -14.17
CA ASN A 557 -11.56 35.30 -15.05
C ASN A 557 -11.57 33.76 -15.31
N ILE A 558 -11.58 32.95 -14.29
CA ILE A 558 -11.62 31.50 -14.47
C ILE A 558 -12.98 31.00 -13.96
N ILE A 559 -13.77 30.42 -14.88
CA ILE A 559 -15.00 29.71 -14.54
C ILE A 559 -14.59 28.32 -14.04
N GLU A 560 -14.55 28.13 -12.74
CA GLU A 560 -14.21 26.85 -12.08
C GLU A 560 -15.33 26.48 -11.10
N SER A 561 -15.48 25.17 -10.83
CA SER A 561 -16.33 24.68 -9.75
C SER A 561 -15.71 25.01 -8.38
N ASN A 562 -16.54 25.18 -7.36
CA ASN A 562 -16.14 25.43 -5.98
C ASN A 562 -15.35 26.73 -5.70
N LEU A 563 -15.78 27.85 -6.31
CA LEU A 563 -15.20 29.16 -6.04
C LEU A 563 -15.65 29.79 -4.72
N LEU A 564 -16.73 29.29 -4.11
CA LEU A 564 -17.36 29.84 -2.91
C LEU A 564 -17.88 28.73 -2.00
N MET A 565 -17.47 28.75 -0.75
CA MET A 565 -17.93 27.84 0.32
C MET A 565 -18.36 28.64 1.54
N GLU A 566 -19.32 28.12 2.31
CA GLU A 566 -19.78 28.70 3.57
C GLU A 566 -19.52 27.73 4.72
N SER A 567 -19.18 28.25 5.90
CA SER A 567 -19.12 27.44 7.13
C SER A 567 -20.52 26.97 7.55
N THR A 568 -20.58 25.85 8.25
CA THR A 568 -21.84 25.20 8.68
C THR A 568 -22.72 26.11 9.54
N ASN A 569 -22.12 27.01 10.29
CA ASN A 569 -22.80 28.01 11.13
C ASN A 569 -23.00 29.37 10.43
N GLY A 570 -22.59 29.52 9.17
CA GLY A 570 -22.71 30.74 8.38
C GLY A 570 -21.81 31.91 8.81
N ASP A 571 -20.90 31.69 9.76
CA ASP A 571 -20.01 32.74 10.30
C ASP A 571 -18.83 33.07 9.37
N LYS A 572 -18.48 32.18 8.44
CA LYS A 572 -17.37 32.35 7.50
C LYS A 572 -17.77 32.05 6.06
N LEU A 573 -17.16 32.78 5.13
CA LEU A 573 -17.20 32.50 3.72
C LEU A 573 -15.78 32.33 3.20
N VAL A 574 -15.53 31.29 2.42
CA VAL A 574 -14.24 31.01 1.79
C VAL A 574 -14.37 31.21 0.29
N VAL A 575 -13.56 32.10 -0.27
CA VAL A 575 -13.67 32.52 -1.67
C VAL A 575 -12.31 32.35 -2.35
N LYS A 576 -12.29 31.57 -3.44
CA LYS A 576 -11.09 31.40 -4.27
C LYS A 576 -10.96 32.53 -5.29
N SER A 577 -9.80 33.15 -5.29
CA SER A 577 -9.35 34.10 -6.34
C SER A 577 -7.88 33.85 -6.63
N SER A 578 -7.62 32.87 -7.52
CA SER A 578 -6.26 32.43 -7.82
C SER A 578 -5.25 33.57 -8.01
N PRO A 579 -4.07 33.53 -7.35
CA PRO A 579 -3.54 32.42 -6.55
C PRO A 579 -3.92 32.48 -5.05
N LYS A 580 -4.88 33.31 -4.67
CA LYS A 580 -5.27 33.51 -3.25
C LYS A 580 -6.62 32.88 -2.93
N ILE A 581 -6.81 32.56 -1.65
CA ILE A 581 -8.10 32.28 -1.03
C ILE A 581 -8.36 33.35 0.02
N TYR A 582 -9.56 33.91 0.03
CA TYR A 582 -10.04 34.87 1.01
C TYR A 582 -10.99 34.20 1.99
N MET A 583 -10.76 34.38 3.28
CA MET A 583 -11.78 34.10 4.29
C MET A 583 -12.45 35.41 4.69
N LEU A 584 -13.76 35.41 4.68
CA LEU A 584 -14.59 36.55 5.04
C LEU A 584 -15.48 36.22 6.24
N ASP A 585 -15.71 37.17 7.10
CA ASP A 585 -16.77 37.12 8.10
C ASP A 585 -18.12 37.02 7.39
N GLY A 586 -18.91 35.98 7.70
CA GLY A 586 -20.14 35.64 7.00
C GLY A 586 -21.30 36.64 7.23
N LYS A 587 -21.16 37.54 8.21
CA LYS A 587 -22.17 38.60 8.54
C LYS A 587 -21.81 39.95 7.97
N SER A 588 -20.56 40.37 8.10
CA SER A 588 -20.09 41.68 7.63
C SER A 588 -19.49 41.67 6.23
N GLY A 589 -19.01 40.50 5.77
CA GLY A 589 -18.23 40.36 4.54
C GLY A 589 -16.80 40.92 4.65
N GLU A 590 -16.30 41.27 5.83
CA GLU A 590 -14.94 41.72 6.00
C GLU A 590 -13.96 40.56 5.83
N VAL A 591 -12.81 40.81 5.20
CA VAL A 591 -11.77 39.82 5.03
C VAL A 591 -11.08 39.59 6.36
N THR A 592 -11.14 38.36 6.84
CA THR A 592 -10.50 37.94 8.08
C THR A 592 -9.12 37.38 7.85
N ASP A 593 -8.94 36.65 6.74
CA ASP A 593 -7.65 36.06 6.37
C ASP A 593 -7.49 36.06 4.83
N GLU A 594 -6.25 36.28 4.40
CA GLU A 594 -5.79 36.07 3.02
C GLU A 594 -4.79 34.92 3.02
N ILE A 595 -5.08 33.88 2.21
CA ILE A 595 -4.31 32.66 2.18
C ILE A 595 -3.67 32.55 0.78
N TYR A 596 -2.37 32.42 0.76
CA TYR A 596 -1.60 32.22 -0.46
C TYR A 596 -0.90 30.88 -0.39
N PHE A 597 -1.13 30.02 -1.40
CA PHE A 597 -0.41 28.75 -1.53
C PHE A 597 0.74 28.92 -2.52
N PRO A 598 1.98 29.19 -2.04
CA PRO A 598 3.09 29.41 -2.92
C PRO A 598 3.42 28.14 -3.73
N ASN A 599 3.72 28.33 -5.01
CA ASN A 599 4.08 27.26 -5.94
C ASN A 599 2.99 26.18 -6.18
N LEU A 600 1.77 26.45 -5.80
CA LEU A 600 0.59 25.65 -6.15
C LEU A 600 -0.21 26.42 -7.19
N ASN A 601 -0.18 25.96 -8.47
CA ASN A 601 -1.14 26.44 -9.46
C ASN A 601 -2.49 25.80 -9.15
N MET A 602 -3.23 26.44 -8.23
CA MET A 602 -4.41 25.87 -7.58
C MET A 602 -5.60 25.84 -8.55
N ARG A 603 -6.07 24.62 -8.83
CA ARG A 603 -7.32 24.41 -9.59
C ARG A 603 -8.53 24.28 -8.69
N TYR A 604 -8.41 23.46 -7.64
CA TYR A 604 -9.52 23.15 -6.75
C TYR A 604 -9.15 23.44 -5.31
N PHE A 605 -10.15 23.70 -4.48
CA PHE A 605 -9.98 23.73 -3.04
C PHE A 605 -11.23 23.17 -2.35
N THR A 606 -11.04 22.74 -1.09
CA THR A 606 -12.13 22.37 -0.20
C THR A 606 -11.88 22.92 1.19
N TYR A 607 -12.93 23.17 1.94
CA TYR A 607 -12.90 23.77 3.27
C TYR A 607 -13.71 22.93 4.25
N ASN A 608 -13.17 22.72 5.42
CA ASN A 608 -13.86 22.12 6.55
C ASN A 608 -13.92 23.11 7.73
N ASP A 609 -15.13 23.36 8.18
CA ASP A 609 -15.41 24.32 9.26
C ASP A 609 -15.07 23.79 10.65
N ALA A 610 -15.31 22.50 10.92
CA ALA A 610 -15.06 21.89 12.21
C ALA A 610 -13.58 22.00 12.65
N THR A 611 -12.67 21.91 11.69
CA THR A 611 -11.22 21.99 11.90
C THR A 611 -10.59 23.28 11.36
N ASN A 612 -11.40 24.18 10.80
CA ASN A 612 -10.96 25.41 10.12
C ASN A 612 -9.81 25.14 9.11
N THR A 613 -9.95 24.06 8.32
CA THR A 613 -8.92 23.57 7.41
C THR A 613 -9.31 23.82 5.95
N ILE A 614 -8.36 24.31 5.15
CA ILE A 614 -8.49 24.41 3.70
C ILE A 614 -7.46 23.48 3.07
N VAL A 615 -7.87 22.72 2.06
CA VAL A 615 -6.97 21.95 1.22
C VAL A 615 -7.07 22.46 -0.20
N GLY A 616 -5.93 22.91 -0.74
CA GLY A 616 -5.81 23.39 -2.10
C GLY A 616 -5.10 22.36 -2.98
N PHE A 617 -5.58 22.13 -4.19
CA PHE A 617 -5.04 21.16 -5.14
C PHE A 617 -4.59 21.88 -6.44
N GLY A 618 -3.43 21.51 -6.91
CA GLY A 618 -2.79 22.10 -8.09
C GLY A 618 -2.91 21.23 -9.34
N GLU A 619 -2.55 21.81 -10.49
CA GLU A 619 -2.60 21.16 -11.82
C GLU A 619 -1.73 19.89 -11.91
N ASN A 620 -0.70 19.77 -11.08
CA ASN A 620 0.27 18.67 -11.14
C ASN A 620 -0.08 17.53 -10.14
N GLY A 621 -1.30 17.50 -9.61
CA GLY A 621 -1.69 16.54 -8.58
C GLY A 621 -1.06 16.81 -7.22
N ASN A 622 -0.40 17.93 -7.03
CA ASN A 622 0.10 18.36 -5.74
C ASN A 622 -1.01 19.04 -4.94
N TYR A 623 -1.00 18.87 -3.62
CA TYR A 623 -1.92 19.57 -2.74
C TYR A 623 -1.20 20.18 -1.55
N SER A 624 -1.84 21.15 -0.91
CA SER A 624 -1.34 21.85 0.26
C SER A 624 -2.47 22.04 1.26
N ILE A 625 -2.14 21.99 2.54
CA ILE A 625 -3.11 22.10 3.65
C ILE A 625 -2.82 23.36 4.43
N TRP A 626 -3.86 24.15 4.65
CA TRP A 626 -3.87 25.30 5.55
C TRP A 626 -4.80 25.02 6.74
N ARG A 627 -4.31 25.28 7.94
CA ARG A 627 -5.06 25.13 9.20
C ARG A 627 -4.60 26.21 10.20
N ASP A 628 -5.55 26.79 10.93
CA ASP A 628 -5.28 27.74 12.03
C ASP A 628 -4.28 28.85 11.67
N LYS A 629 -4.48 29.47 10.50
CA LYS A 629 -3.66 30.55 9.93
C LYS A 629 -2.27 30.16 9.43
N THR A 630 -1.98 28.88 9.37
CA THR A 630 -0.70 28.37 8.86
C THR A 630 -0.89 27.39 7.73
N ILE A 631 0.08 27.29 6.82
CA ILE A 631 0.16 26.19 5.87
C ILE A 631 0.83 25.04 6.61
N VAL A 632 0.02 24.04 7.00
CA VAL A 632 0.49 22.88 7.75
C VAL A 632 1.32 21.96 6.85
N GLU A 633 0.97 21.86 5.59
CA GLU A 633 1.73 21.09 4.61
C GLU A 633 1.65 21.68 3.21
N SER A 634 2.74 21.51 2.45
CA SER A 634 2.82 21.98 1.08
C SER A 634 3.48 20.96 0.16
N ARG A 635 3.00 20.89 -1.09
CA ARG A 635 3.56 20.03 -2.14
C ARG A 635 3.43 18.53 -1.91
N LEU A 636 2.39 18.11 -1.20
CA LEU A 636 2.04 16.71 -1.14
C LEU A 636 1.65 16.22 -2.54
N SER A 637 2.12 15.04 -2.94
CA SER A 637 1.75 14.47 -4.25
C SER A 637 0.59 13.51 -4.09
N TYR A 638 -0.41 13.66 -4.96
CA TYR A 638 -1.50 12.68 -5.04
C TYR A 638 -1.01 11.33 -5.61
N GLY A 639 0.09 11.34 -6.39
CA GLY A 639 0.70 10.12 -6.92
C GLY A 639 -0.21 9.32 -7.85
N GLY A 640 -0.71 9.94 -8.92
CA GLY A 640 -1.56 9.24 -9.87
C GLY A 640 -2.51 10.15 -10.66
N GLY A 641 -1.99 11.21 -11.26
CA GLY A 641 -2.78 12.17 -12.04
C GLY A 641 -3.36 13.32 -11.22
N VAL A 642 -4.10 14.19 -11.88
CA VAL A 642 -4.75 15.34 -11.24
C VAL A 642 -6.06 14.89 -10.62
N PRO A 643 -6.26 15.06 -9.31
CA PRO A 643 -7.56 14.78 -8.70
C PRO A 643 -8.64 15.69 -9.29
N THR A 644 -9.82 15.13 -9.53
CA THR A 644 -10.94 15.83 -10.14
C THR A 644 -12.10 16.10 -9.19
N GLU A 645 -12.23 15.31 -8.14
CA GLU A 645 -13.23 15.49 -7.11
C GLU A 645 -12.64 15.27 -5.71
N PHE A 646 -13.16 16.02 -4.75
CA PHE A 646 -12.76 15.97 -3.34
C PHE A 646 -13.98 16.09 -2.45
N ILE A 647 -14.04 15.21 -1.45
CA ILE A 647 -15.08 15.28 -0.42
C ILE A 647 -14.39 15.30 0.95
N PHE A 648 -14.59 16.39 1.68
CA PHE A 648 -14.14 16.52 3.06
C PHE A 648 -15.17 15.86 3.99
N LEU A 649 -14.73 15.02 4.93
CA LEU A 649 -15.61 14.51 5.96
C LEU A 649 -15.97 15.64 6.95
N LYS A 650 -17.17 15.56 7.53
CA LYS A 650 -17.73 16.61 8.41
C LYS A 650 -16.84 16.89 9.61
N ASP A 651 -16.21 15.85 10.18
CA ASP A 651 -15.29 15.97 11.33
C ASP A 651 -13.93 16.59 10.96
N GLY A 652 -13.65 16.76 9.67
CA GLY A 652 -12.40 17.33 9.17
C GLY A 652 -11.17 16.42 9.31
N SER A 653 -11.34 15.16 9.67
CA SER A 653 -10.24 14.21 9.84
C SER A 653 -9.72 13.66 8.52
N LYS A 654 -10.59 13.54 7.52
CA LYS A 654 -10.25 12.86 6.25
C LYS A 654 -10.81 13.60 5.03
N ILE A 655 -10.14 13.36 3.90
CA ILE A 655 -10.59 13.74 2.56
C ILE A 655 -10.62 12.50 1.68
N LEU A 656 -11.69 12.33 0.93
CA LEU A 656 -11.73 11.42 -0.20
C LEU A 656 -11.36 12.21 -1.46
N ALA A 657 -10.43 11.68 -2.23
CA ALA A 657 -10.00 12.28 -3.49
C ALA A 657 -10.01 11.22 -4.59
N ASN A 658 -10.51 11.57 -5.78
CA ASN A 658 -10.44 10.71 -6.95
C ASN A 658 -9.57 11.32 -8.04
N SER A 659 -9.06 10.47 -8.94
CA SER A 659 -8.45 10.87 -10.19
C SER A 659 -8.91 9.94 -11.30
N HIS A 660 -9.38 10.51 -12.41
CA HIS A 660 -9.77 9.74 -13.58
C HIS A 660 -8.63 8.90 -14.16
N GLU A 661 -7.40 9.40 -14.09
CA GLU A 661 -6.25 8.73 -14.68
C GLU A 661 -5.73 7.56 -13.83
N SER A 662 -5.91 7.60 -12.51
CA SER A 662 -5.33 6.61 -11.59
C SER A 662 -6.22 5.42 -11.30
N GLN A 663 -7.50 5.45 -11.71
CA GLN A 663 -8.50 4.42 -11.37
C GLN A 663 -8.57 4.13 -9.86
N THR A 664 -8.42 5.17 -9.06
CA THR A 664 -8.35 5.04 -7.61
C THR A 664 -9.13 6.15 -6.91
N ILE A 665 -9.71 5.79 -5.75
CA ILE A 665 -10.12 6.77 -4.74
C ILE A 665 -9.14 6.65 -3.58
N LYS A 666 -8.51 7.75 -3.20
CA LYS A 666 -7.65 7.81 -2.02
C LYS A 666 -8.41 8.38 -0.84
N ILE A 667 -8.34 7.70 0.28
CA ILE A 667 -8.79 8.20 1.57
C ILE A 667 -7.55 8.79 2.26
N ILE A 668 -7.52 10.11 2.36
CA ILE A 668 -6.39 10.87 2.91
C ILE A 668 -6.76 11.29 4.33
N GLU A 669 -5.97 10.87 5.31
CA GLU A 669 -6.09 11.31 6.69
C GLU A 669 -5.26 12.59 6.89
N LEU A 670 -5.87 13.62 7.49
CA LEU A 670 -5.29 14.97 7.60
C LEU A 670 -4.55 15.23 8.91
N LYS A 671 -4.61 14.30 9.84
CA LYS A 671 -3.92 14.37 11.11
C LYS A 671 -3.56 12.98 11.60
N SER A 672 -2.32 12.81 12.02
CA SER A 672 -1.90 11.56 12.64
C SER A 672 -2.67 11.32 13.94
N LYS A 673 -3.13 10.10 14.18
CA LYS A 673 -3.81 9.71 15.43
C LYS A 673 -2.91 9.82 16.66
N VAL A 674 -1.61 9.71 16.43
CA VAL A 674 -0.58 9.75 17.48
C VAL A 674 0.01 11.14 17.72
N GLU A 675 -0.48 12.18 17.02
CA GLU A 675 -0.04 13.55 17.24
C GLU A 675 -0.57 14.08 18.57
N ALA A 676 0.30 14.24 19.55
CA ALA A 676 -0.02 14.66 20.91
C ALA A 676 -0.22 16.19 21.04
N GLY A 677 0.41 16.96 20.15
CA GLY A 677 0.27 18.42 20.15
C GLY A 677 1.18 19.13 19.15
N THR A 678 0.85 20.39 18.88
CA THR A 678 1.61 21.27 17.98
C THR A 678 1.70 22.66 18.59
N VAL A 679 2.87 23.28 18.56
CA VAL A 679 3.11 24.66 19.00
C VAL A 679 3.80 25.47 17.91
N ASN A 680 3.46 26.74 17.79
CA ASN A 680 4.10 27.67 16.85
C ASN A 680 5.43 28.18 17.45
N ALA A 681 6.42 27.31 17.40
CA ALA A 681 7.76 27.62 17.91
C ALA A 681 8.79 26.70 17.27
N ARG A 682 10.05 26.98 17.48
CA ARG A 682 11.20 26.16 17.05
C ARG A 682 11.96 25.66 18.27
N ILE A 683 12.45 24.43 18.20
CA ILE A 683 13.37 23.87 19.19
C ILE A 683 14.74 24.53 19.01
N MET A 684 15.18 25.26 20.02
CA MET A 684 16.50 25.87 20.04
C MET A 684 17.53 25.00 20.74
N ALA A 685 17.16 24.30 21.81
CA ALA A 685 18.02 23.39 22.53
C ALA A 685 17.24 22.42 23.41
N ASN A 686 17.83 21.24 23.65
CA ASN A 686 17.41 20.25 24.62
C ASN A 686 18.35 20.28 25.83
N SER A 687 17.84 19.95 27.03
CA SER A 687 18.74 19.59 28.13
C SER A 687 19.44 18.26 27.83
N ASN A 688 20.59 17.99 28.45
CA ASN A 688 21.35 16.77 28.17
C ASN A 688 20.61 15.49 28.55
N ASP A 689 19.73 15.56 29.54
CA ASP A 689 18.86 14.45 30.00
C ASP A 689 17.51 14.40 29.30
N ASN A 690 17.29 15.29 28.32
CA ASN A 690 16.03 15.43 27.59
C ASN A 690 14.79 15.76 28.46
N SER A 691 14.96 16.38 29.63
CA SER A 691 13.84 16.75 30.49
C SER A 691 13.25 18.11 30.19
N HIS A 692 14.00 18.98 29.52
CA HIS A 692 13.60 20.35 29.22
C HIS A 692 13.91 20.75 27.79
N LEU A 693 13.02 21.56 27.21
CA LEU A 693 13.15 22.16 25.88
C LEU A 693 13.22 23.68 25.96
N LEU A 694 14.14 24.26 25.20
CA LEU A 694 14.15 25.71 24.95
C LEU A 694 13.52 25.92 23.54
N LEU A 695 12.45 26.69 23.50
CA LEU A 695 11.66 27.00 22.32
C LEU A 695 11.75 28.49 21.95
N PHE A 696 11.61 28.83 20.67
CA PHE A 696 11.55 30.19 20.16
C PHE A 696 10.36 30.36 19.21
N ASP A 697 9.44 31.30 19.53
CA ASP A 697 8.21 31.53 18.75
C ASP A 697 8.34 32.61 17.67
N GLY A 698 9.57 32.98 17.29
CA GLY A 698 9.85 34.07 16.37
C GLY A 698 10.04 35.43 17.06
N LYS A 699 9.64 35.55 18.35
CA LYS A 699 9.75 36.78 19.15
C LYS A 699 10.34 36.52 20.54
N ASP A 700 9.79 35.54 21.24
CA ASP A 700 10.12 35.25 22.64
C ASP A 700 10.71 33.85 22.77
N LEU A 701 11.57 33.66 23.78
CA LEU A 701 12.00 32.32 24.20
C LEU A 701 10.99 31.76 25.21
N ALA A 702 10.84 30.44 25.19
CA ALA A 702 10.00 29.70 26.12
C ALA A 702 10.69 28.41 26.57
N VAL A 703 10.39 27.95 27.78
CA VAL A 703 10.77 26.62 28.27
C VAL A 703 9.55 25.74 28.31
N SER A 704 9.70 24.49 27.87
CA SER A 704 8.71 23.45 28.02
C SER A 704 9.30 22.28 28.81
N ASP A 705 8.51 21.78 29.75
CA ASP A 705 8.82 20.62 30.59
C ASP A 705 7.97 19.39 30.14
N ASP A 706 7.10 19.57 29.14
CA ASP A 706 6.12 18.58 28.69
C ASP A 706 6.18 18.34 27.17
N ASP A 707 7.38 18.28 26.66
CA ASP A 707 7.68 17.92 25.27
C ASP A 707 6.97 18.82 24.23
N ALA A 708 7.06 20.11 24.47
CA ALA A 708 6.52 21.19 23.63
C ALA A 708 4.98 21.23 23.51
N ARG A 709 4.23 20.55 24.36
CA ARG A 709 2.76 20.68 24.41
C ARG A 709 2.31 21.98 25.04
N THR A 710 3.09 22.48 25.98
CA THR A 710 2.87 23.81 26.63
C THR A 710 4.15 24.65 26.59
N MET A 711 3.99 25.97 26.57
CA MET A 711 5.11 26.91 26.55
C MET A 711 5.01 27.87 27.74
N LYS A 712 6.01 27.85 28.60
CA LYS A 712 6.19 28.88 29.64
C LYS A 712 7.11 29.98 29.08
N LYS A 713 6.50 31.06 28.63
CA LYS A 713 7.25 32.19 28.03
C LYS A 713 8.21 32.84 29.04
N ILE A 714 9.41 33.12 28.51
CA ILE A 714 10.44 33.86 29.20
C ILE A 714 10.54 35.20 28.48
N VAL A 715 10.36 36.30 29.23
CA VAL A 715 10.60 37.63 28.67
C VAL A 715 12.09 37.88 28.62
N VAL A 716 12.64 37.96 27.43
CA VAL A 716 14.06 38.20 27.20
C VAL A 716 14.22 39.57 26.56
N ASP A 717 14.97 40.43 27.26
CA ASP A 717 15.41 41.74 26.76
C ASP A 717 16.53 41.54 25.72
N GLU A 718 16.21 41.14 24.49
CA GLU A 718 17.23 40.69 23.51
C GLU A 718 17.09 41.27 22.12
N PRO A 719 18.23 41.36 21.38
CA PRO A 719 18.24 41.90 20.04
C PRO A 719 17.45 41.01 19.05
N SER A 720 16.91 41.67 18.04
CA SER A 720 16.04 41.17 17.01
C SER A 720 16.23 39.69 16.64
N ALA A 721 15.13 39.02 16.36
CA ALA A 721 15.01 37.63 15.88
C ALA A 721 16.07 37.14 14.87
N TYR A 722 16.76 38.04 14.21
CA TYR A 722 17.78 37.77 13.22
C TYR A 722 19.04 37.08 13.78
N SER A 723 19.42 37.37 15.04
CA SER A 723 20.63 36.79 15.63
C SER A 723 20.42 35.38 16.23
N LEU A 724 19.18 35.03 16.53
CA LEU A 724 18.82 33.72 17.08
C LEU A 724 18.44 32.68 15.99
N SER A 725 18.20 33.15 14.75
CA SER A 725 17.70 32.27 13.68
C SER A 725 18.76 31.37 13.04
N GLU A 726 20.05 31.69 13.15
CA GLU A 726 21.09 31.01 12.37
C GLU A 726 21.90 29.94 13.12
N ASP A 727 21.97 29.96 14.47
CA ASP A 727 22.85 29.06 15.23
C ASP A 727 22.20 28.42 16.48
N ALA A 728 21.34 27.44 16.30
CA ALA A 728 20.83 26.59 17.40
C ALA A 728 21.95 25.88 18.21
N LYS A 729 23.16 25.78 17.64
CA LYS A 729 24.35 25.18 18.28
C LYS A 729 24.96 26.04 19.39
N LEU A 730 24.55 27.28 19.42
CA LEU A 730 25.09 28.29 20.37
C LEU A 730 24.15 28.61 21.52
N CYS A 731 23.13 27.77 21.75
CA CYS A 731 22.26 27.86 22.93
C CYS A 731 22.07 26.50 23.59
N GLN A 732 21.85 26.50 24.88
CA GLN A 732 21.64 25.29 25.70
C GLN A 732 20.81 25.62 26.94
N ILE A 733 20.02 24.63 27.39
CA ILE A 733 19.26 24.64 28.64
C ILE A 733 19.86 23.63 29.63
N SER A 734 19.90 23.95 30.90
CA SER A 734 20.39 23.04 31.96
C SER A 734 19.38 21.93 32.28
N ASN A 735 19.87 20.78 32.79
CA ASN A 735 19.02 19.63 33.13
C ASN A 735 17.99 19.95 34.23
N ASP A 736 18.28 20.92 35.11
CA ASP A 736 17.33 21.37 36.16
C ASP A 736 16.32 22.43 35.65
N GLY A 737 16.34 22.75 34.36
CA GLY A 737 15.46 23.73 33.73
C GLY A 737 15.66 25.17 34.21
N ARG A 738 16.63 25.40 35.10
CA ARG A 738 16.83 26.66 35.76
C ARG A 738 17.65 27.67 34.98
N TYR A 739 18.61 27.17 34.21
CA TYR A 739 19.53 28.03 33.48
C TYR A 739 19.39 27.79 31.97
N TYR A 740 19.43 28.90 31.23
CA TYR A 740 19.77 28.77 29.81
C TYR A 740 20.95 29.68 29.46
N ALA A 741 21.77 29.19 28.54
CA ALA A 741 22.95 29.88 28.06
C ALA A 741 22.88 30.06 26.55
N LEU A 742 23.33 31.20 26.06
CA LEU A 742 23.48 31.45 24.64
C LEU A 742 24.75 32.27 24.35
N ILE A 743 25.28 31.98 23.15
CA ILE A 743 26.42 32.70 22.59
C ILE A 743 25.94 33.48 21.37
N PHE A 744 26.18 34.75 21.31
CA PHE A 744 25.82 35.61 20.18
C PHE A 744 26.87 36.65 19.90
N LYS A 745 26.89 37.23 18.67
CA LYS A 745 27.72 38.38 18.31
C LYS A 745 27.12 39.67 18.83
N GLN A 746 27.96 40.54 19.34
CA GLN A 746 27.52 41.83 19.88
C GLN A 746 27.14 42.84 18.76
N ASP A 747 27.62 42.65 17.57
CA ASP A 747 27.33 43.47 16.40
C ASP A 747 27.34 42.62 15.11
N ILE A 748 26.75 43.12 14.05
CA ILE A 748 26.65 42.47 12.73
C ILE A 748 28.03 42.25 12.05
N SER A 749 29.06 42.97 12.52
CA SER A 749 30.45 42.84 11.99
C SER A 749 31.04 41.45 12.27
N ASP A 750 31.67 40.84 11.26
CA ASP A 750 32.35 39.54 11.44
C ASP A 750 33.51 39.59 12.46
N ALA A 751 34.02 40.76 12.76
CA ALA A 751 35.08 40.99 13.73
C ALA A 751 34.55 41.26 15.18
N ALA A 752 33.21 41.35 15.40
CA ALA A 752 32.66 41.64 16.70
C ALA A 752 32.89 40.49 17.68
N PRO A 753 33.27 40.72 18.93
CA PRO A 753 33.45 39.69 19.92
C PRO A 753 32.10 38.94 20.19
N LYS A 754 32.17 37.67 20.45
CA LYS A 754 31.01 36.90 20.96
C LYS A 754 30.87 37.12 22.45
N VAL A 755 29.63 37.03 22.90
CA VAL A 755 29.25 37.15 24.33
C VAL A 755 28.53 35.86 24.73
N LEU A 756 28.98 35.26 25.82
CA LEU A 756 28.25 34.21 26.53
C LEU A 756 27.32 34.88 27.53
N LYS A 757 26.03 34.68 27.33
CA LYS A 757 24.99 35.10 28.33
C LYS A 757 24.42 33.88 29.03
N LEU A 758 24.27 33.99 30.32
CA LEU A 758 23.61 33.01 31.17
C LEU A 758 22.42 33.67 31.88
N TYR A 759 21.28 33.07 31.78
CA TYR A 759 20.05 33.49 32.44
C TYR A 759 19.69 32.51 33.56
N ASP A 760 19.43 33.02 34.77
CA ASP A 760 18.87 32.27 35.89
C ASP A 760 17.35 32.52 35.92
N LEU A 761 16.57 31.57 35.42
CA LEU A 761 15.12 31.66 35.31
C LEU A 761 14.40 31.70 36.66
N SER A 762 15.03 31.15 37.70
CA SER A 762 14.46 31.13 39.04
C SER A 762 14.54 32.49 39.74
N LYS A 763 15.53 33.31 39.36
CA LYS A 763 15.77 34.64 39.94
C LYS A 763 15.48 35.79 39.00
N ASN A 764 15.24 35.50 37.73
CA ASN A 764 15.15 36.47 36.63
C ASN A 764 16.42 37.35 36.56
N GLU A 765 17.58 36.71 36.72
CA GLU A 765 18.91 37.37 36.67
C GLU A 765 19.65 36.97 35.40
N LYS A 766 20.41 37.89 34.84
CA LYS A 766 21.31 37.62 33.71
C LYS A 766 22.75 37.93 34.08
N ARG A 767 23.68 37.12 33.58
CA ARG A 767 25.11 37.32 33.67
C ARG A 767 25.71 37.19 32.27
N MET A 768 26.79 37.90 32.01
CA MET A 768 27.44 37.84 30.72
C MET A 768 28.95 38.03 30.82
N ILE A 769 29.67 37.39 29.94
CA ILE A 769 31.11 37.54 29.74
C ILE A 769 31.43 37.60 28.24
N GLN A 770 32.45 38.35 27.94
CA GLN A 770 33.00 38.40 26.61
C GLN A 770 33.86 37.16 26.41
N ILE A 771 33.69 36.51 25.26
CA ILE A 771 34.42 35.29 24.86
C ILE A 771 35.02 35.50 23.45
N ASN A 772 35.87 34.59 23.03
CA ASN A 772 36.51 34.66 21.72
C ASN A 772 35.45 34.47 20.59
N ASN A 773 35.69 35.10 19.44
CA ASN A 773 34.84 34.99 18.24
C ASN A 773 34.77 33.56 17.67
N ALA A 774 35.74 32.73 17.97
CA ALA A 774 35.87 31.38 17.49
C ALA A 774 35.02 30.32 18.26
N ALA A 775 34.23 30.77 19.30
CA ALA A 775 33.34 29.88 20.02
C ALA A 775 32.28 29.26 19.11
N SER A 776 32.16 27.91 19.13
CA SER A 776 31.36 27.15 18.17
C SER A 776 30.37 26.15 18.81
N VAL A 777 30.57 25.77 20.09
CA VAL A 777 29.73 24.78 20.78
C VAL A 777 29.58 25.19 22.25
N ILE A 778 28.38 24.96 22.80
CA ILE A 778 28.09 25.20 24.22
C ILE A 778 27.29 24.01 24.79
N THR A 779 27.58 23.60 26.02
CA THR A 779 26.78 22.62 26.79
C THR A 779 26.93 22.84 28.31
N PHE A 780 25.94 22.34 29.07
CA PHE A 780 26.01 22.31 30.54
C PHE A 780 26.59 20.97 31.03
N SER A 781 27.15 20.93 32.23
CA SER A 781 27.30 19.68 33.00
C SER A 781 25.94 19.13 33.43
N ASP A 782 25.81 17.84 33.64
CA ASP A 782 24.56 17.21 34.03
C ASP A 782 24.08 17.66 35.42
N ASP A 783 24.99 18.08 36.32
CA ASP A 783 24.67 18.68 37.61
C ASP A 783 24.32 20.17 37.50
N SER A 784 24.24 20.72 36.30
CA SER A 784 23.88 22.11 36.00
C SER A 784 24.81 23.16 36.65
N LYS A 785 26.02 22.78 37.08
CA LYS A 785 26.96 23.71 37.78
C LYS A 785 28.06 24.27 36.90
N LYS A 786 28.34 23.69 35.75
CA LYS A 786 29.39 24.10 34.82
C LYS A 786 28.84 24.32 33.43
N ILE A 787 29.47 25.27 32.72
CA ILE A 787 29.24 25.48 31.28
C ILE A 787 30.54 25.18 30.54
N PHE A 788 30.42 24.39 29.48
CA PHE A 788 31.49 24.01 28.59
C PHE A 788 31.33 24.76 27.26
N VAL A 789 32.34 25.51 26.86
CA VAL A 789 32.37 26.28 25.62
C VAL A 789 33.59 25.84 24.79
N VAL A 790 33.36 25.33 23.61
CA VAL A 790 34.44 25.00 22.67
C VAL A 790 34.75 26.22 21.82
N ASP A 791 36.02 26.60 21.83
CA ASP A 791 36.57 27.63 20.99
C ASP A 791 37.62 27.00 20.05
N SER A 792 37.50 27.28 18.73
CA SER A 792 38.38 26.64 17.75
C SER A 792 39.84 27.14 17.83
N VAL A 793 40.10 28.20 18.57
CA VAL A 793 41.44 28.77 18.80
C VAL A 793 41.98 28.44 20.18
N GLU A 794 41.18 28.68 21.22
CA GLU A 794 41.60 28.54 22.62
C GLU A 794 41.41 27.16 23.20
N GLY A 795 40.50 26.37 22.60
CA GLY A 795 40.16 25.03 23.06
C GLY A 795 38.88 24.99 23.90
N LEU A 796 38.70 23.94 24.67
CA LEU A 796 37.52 23.76 25.56
C LEU A 796 37.68 24.57 26.86
N ASN A 797 36.84 25.56 27.01
CA ASN A 797 36.75 26.41 28.22
C ASN A 797 35.64 25.92 29.16
N VAL A 798 35.90 25.80 30.44
CA VAL A 798 34.94 25.41 31.47
C VAL A 798 34.69 26.58 32.40
N TYR A 799 33.45 27.02 32.51
CA TYR A 799 33.01 28.10 33.36
C TYR A 799 32.10 27.61 34.48
N ASP A 800 32.17 28.32 35.65
CA ASP A 800 31.24 28.14 36.77
C ASP A 800 29.89 28.80 36.45
N VAL A 801 28.78 28.09 36.64
CA VAL A 801 27.40 28.65 36.45
C VAL A 801 27.08 29.78 37.44
N GLY A 802 27.63 29.72 38.67
CA GLY A 802 27.34 30.69 39.71
C GLY A 802 27.87 32.07 39.43
N ASP A 803 29.09 32.22 38.89
CA ASP A 803 29.74 33.53 38.67
C ASP A 803 30.35 33.71 37.27
N LEU A 804 30.20 32.75 36.37
CA LEU A 804 30.78 32.72 35.02
C LEU A 804 32.31 32.87 34.96
N LYS A 805 33.03 32.51 36.05
CA LYS A 805 34.47 32.49 36.03
C LYS A 805 34.99 31.25 35.31
N LEU A 806 36.07 31.45 34.55
CA LEU A 806 36.82 30.36 33.93
C LEU A 806 37.45 29.48 35.03
N ILE A 807 37.04 28.22 35.09
CA ILE A 807 37.57 27.21 35.99
C ILE A 807 38.82 26.56 35.37
N LYS A 808 38.75 26.17 34.10
CA LYS A 808 39.80 25.43 33.42
C LYS A 808 39.71 25.61 31.90
N ASN A 809 40.86 25.55 31.24
CA ASN A 809 40.98 25.51 29.77
C ASN A 809 41.71 24.22 29.35
N TYR A 810 41.26 23.60 28.31
CA TYR A 810 41.85 22.43 27.66
C TYR A 810 42.24 22.80 26.22
N SER A 811 43.43 23.37 26.02
CA SER A 811 43.91 23.90 24.73
C SER A 811 44.11 22.89 23.62
N GLU A 812 44.09 21.60 23.94
CA GLU A 812 44.20 20.52 22.95
C GLU A 812 42.88 20.16 22.30
N ILE A 813 41.72 20.57 22.91
CA ILE A 813 40.38 20.29 22.41
C ILE A 813 39.91 21.49 21.59
N LYS A 814 40.34 21.59 20.36
CA LYS A 814 40.07 22.73 19.46
C LYS A 814 39.90 22.27 18.00
N ASP A 815 39.81 23.20 17.10
CA ASP A 815 39.59 23.03 15.65
C ASP A 815 38.16 22.47 15.36
N ASN A 816 37.76 22.43 14.19
CA ASN A 816 36.50 21.98 13.57
C ASN A 816 35.60 21.00 14.37
N VAL A 817 35.24 21.38 15.60
CA VAL A 817 34.36 20.58 16.48
C VAL A 817 32.91 20.72 16.02
N LEU A 818 32.25 19.60 15.81
CA LEU A 818 30.83 19.52 15.47
C LEU A 818 29.95 19.70 16.71
N ASN A 819 30.17 18.87 17.71
CA ASN A 819 29.52 18.89 19.01
C ASN A 819 30.35 18.13 20.05
N ILE A 820 29.96 18.25 21.33
CA ILE A 820 30.55 17.47 22.43
C ILE A 820 29.48 16.71 23.20
N LYS A 821 29.84 15.55 23.70
CA LYS A 821 29.01 14.72 24.60
C LYS A 821 29.81 14.40 25.86
N MET A 822 29.17 14.45 27.01
CA MET A 822 29.82 14.21 28.29
C MET A 822 29.22 13.04 29.04
N SER A 823 30.01 12.42 29.91
CA SER A 823 29.51 11.49 30.92
C SER A 823 28.79 12.27 32.06
N GLU A 824 27.81 11.62 32.70
CA GLU A 824 27.04 12.21 33.83
C GLU A 824 27.93 12.84 34.92
N ASP A 825 29.08 12.20 35.22
CA ASP A 825 30.03 12.71 36.20
C ASP A 825 30.93 13.85 35.65
N SER A 826 30.73 14.22 34.37
CA SER A 826 31.49 15.24 33.65
C SER A 826 33.02 15.04 33.68
N LYS A 827 33.50 13.78 33.80
CA LYS A 827 34.92 13.44 33.76
C LYS A 827 35.41 13.02 32.38
N ILE A 828 34.53 12.46 31.57
CA ILE A 828 34.84 12.03 30.21
C ILE A 828 34.07 12.90 29.22
N VAL A 829 34.79 13.39 28.21
CA VAL A 829 34.16 14.14 27.11
C VAL A 829 34.48 13.47 25.77
N ALA A 830 33.49 13.28 24.95
CA ALA A 830 33.62 12.95 23.55
C ALA A 830 33.53 14.25 22.71
N VAL A 831 34.47 14.47 21.85
CA VAL A 831 34.57 15.60 20.94
C VAL A 831 34.37 15.09 19.53
N ASN A 832 33.21 15.34 18.96
CA ASN A 832 32.90 14.96 17.59
C ASN A 832 33.39 16.03 16.62
N MET A 833 34.17 15.59 15.61
CA MET A 833 34.78 16.51 14.64
C MET A 833 33.96 16.53 13.35
N LEU A 834 33.99 17.65 12.64
CA LEU A 834 33.40 17.77 11.28
C LEU A 834 33.98 16.76 10.27
N SER A 835 35.17 16.20 10.55
CA SER A 835 35.78 15.13 9.75
C SER A 835 35.05 13.77 9.86
N GLY A 836 34.10 13.62 10.79
CA GLY A 836 33.46 12.35 11.09
C GLY A 836 34.28 11.44 12.03
N THR A 837 35.27 12.00 12.71
CA THR A 837 36.08 11.33 13.76
C THR A 837 35.69 11.88 15.12
N ALA A 838 35.67 11.08 16.14
CA ALA A 838 35.45 11.51 17.52
C ALA A 838 36.67 11.18 18.40
N TYR A 839 36.96 12.08 19.33
CA TYR A 839 38.03 11.91 20.30
C TYR A 839 37.47 11.86 21.73
N LEU A 840 37.90 10.89 22.50
CA LEU A 840 37.59 10.79 23.93
C LEU A 840 38.70 11.37 24.77
N TYR A 841 38.36 12.26 25.70
CA TYR A 841 39.28 12.85 26.65
C TYR A 841 38.83 12.62 28.10
N ASN A 842 39.79 12.36 28.95
CA ASN A 842 39.60 12.43 30.40
C ASN A 842 39.89 13.85 30.89
N LEU A 843 38.89 14.56 31.41
CA LEU A 843 38.98 15.95 31.85
C LEU A 843 39.72 16.13 33.15
N GLU A 844 39.89 15.08 33.99
CA GLU A 844 40.70 15.17 35.22
C GLU A 844 42.19 15.22 34.82
N THR A 845 42.59 14.33 33.93
CA THR A 845 44.01 14.23 33.50
C THR A 845 44.37 15.12 32.31
N GLY A 846 43.40 15.60 31.58
CA GLY A 846 43.56 16.35 30.33
C GLY A 846 44.04 15.53 29.14
N LYS A 847 44.13 14.18 29.26
CA LYS A 847 44.66 13.32 28.22
C LYS A 847 43.57 12.73 27.32
N ARG A 848 43.95 12.53 26.06
CA ARG A 848 43.14 11.74 25.10
C ARG A 848 43.18 10.26 25.48
N ILE A 849 42.01 9.64 25.52
CA ILE A 849 41.82 8.20 25.83
C ILE A 849 41.83 7.40 24.57
N GLU A 850 41.01 7.80 23.57
CA GLU A 850 40.74 7.03 22.36
C GLU A 850 40.39 7.92 21.17
N GLU A 851 40.53 7.40 19.95
CA GLU A 851 40.11 7.96 18.69
C GLU A 851 39.17 6.99 17.99
N ILE A 852 37.94 7.43 17.71
CA ILE A 852 36.88 6.59 17.15
C ILE A 852 36.38 7.20 15.84
N ASN A 853 36.36 6.44 14.79
CA ASN A 853 35.79 6.88 13.49
C ASN A 853 34.26 6.71 13.54
N GLY A 854 33.57 7.83 13.62
CA GLY A 854 32.10 7.93 13.77
C GLY A 854 31.73 9.07 14.71
N GLU A 855 30.45 9.41 14.79
CA GLU A 855 29.91 10.39 15.73
C GLU A 855 29.50 9.68 17.04
N ILE A 856 29.98 10.13 18.16
CA ILE A 856 29.59 9.64 19.49
C ILE A 856 28.33 10.41 19.92
N ILE A 857 27.27 9.71 20.26
CA ILE A 857 25.97 10.28 20.67
C ILE A 857 25.71 10.14 22.17
N ASN A 858 26.39 9.23 22.85
CA ASN A 858 26.27 9.02 24.29
C ASN A 858 27.60 8.56 24.88
N VAL A 859 27.92 9.03 26.07
CA VAL A 859 29.12 8.68 26.86
C VAL A 859 28.69 8.28 28.27
N LYS A 860 29.12 7.13 28.73
CA LYS A 860 28.89 6.66 30.10
C LYS A 860 30.21 6.30 30.78
N ASN A 861 30.38 6.73 31.99
CA ASN A 861 31.53 6.39 32.85
C ASN A 861 30.99 5.76 34.14
N ALA A 862 31.06 4.44 34.26
CA ALA A 862 30.47 3.70 35.37
C ALA A 862 31.40 2.59 35.81
N GLN A 863 31.67 2.50 37.11
CA GLN A 863 32.49 1.42 37.74
C GLN A 863 33.85 1.18 37.05
N ASP A 864 34.55 2.25 36.68
CA ASP A 864 35.83 2.24 35.99
C ASP A 864 35.79 1.73 34.53
N GLU A 865 34.61 1.54 33.99
CA GLU A 865 34.42 1.24 32.59
C GLU A 865 33.81 2.44 31.83
N ILE A 866 34.50 2.87 30.78
CA ILE A 866 33.97 3.91 29.87
C ILE A 866 33.28 3.20 28.71
N THR A 867 32.01 3.54 28.48
CA THR A 867 31.26 3.08 27.34
C THR A 867 30.76 4.26 26.52
N VAL A 868 30.82 4.12 25.19
CA VAL A 868 30.28 5.10 24.28
C VAL A 868 29.37 4.41 23.26
N ARG A 869 28.35 5.11 22.83
CA ARG A 869 27.48 4.72 21.71
C ARG A 869 27.60 5.76 20.62
N GLY A 870 27.53 5.31 19.37
CA GLY A 870 27.70 6.22 18.24
C GLY A 870 27.20 5.68 16.94
N ILE A 871 27.32 6.53 15.93
CA ILE A 871 26.88 6.26 14.54
C ILE A 871 28.09 6.43 13.61
N LYS A 872 28.24 5.51 12.68
CA LYS A 872 29.27 5.56 11.64
C LYS A 872 28.66 5.23 10.30
N LYS A 873 28.42 6.24 9.45
CA LYS A 873 27.68 6.06 8.19
C LYS A 873 26.33 5.37 8.43
N ASN A 874 26.21 4.11 7.99
CA ASN A 874 25.00 3.32 8.06
C ASN A 874 24.99 2.30 9.21
N SER A 875 26.01 2.36 10.07
CA SER A 875 26.18 1.43 11.19
C SER A 875 26.13 2.17 12.50
N ILE A 876 25.61 1.52 13.51
CA ILE A 876 25.72 1.95 14.89
C ILE A 876 26.87 1.19 15.54
N PHE A 877 27.50 1.80 16.52
CA PHE A 877 28.58 1.18 17.24
C PHE A 877 28.49 1.40 18.74
N LYS A 878 29.04 0.45 19.49
CA LYS A 878 29.33 0.56 20.91
C LYS A 878 30.83 0.33 21.09
N TRP A 879 31.49 1.21 21.81
CA TRP A 879 32.86 1.02 22.25
C TRP A 879 32.90 0.99 23.78
N SER A 880 33.76 0.15 24.33
CA SER A 880 34.01 0.08 25.76
C SER A 880 35.48 -0.01 26.03
N SER A 881 35.94 0.62 27.12
CA SER A 881 37.34 0.54 27.56
C SER A 881 37.76 -0.91 27.93
N ALA A 882 36.80 -1.80 28.23
CA ALA A 882 37.03 -3.19 28.55
C ALA A 882 36.99 -4.13 27.35
N SER A 883 36.05 -3.90 26.39
CA SER A 883 35.78 -4.86 25.31
C SER A 883 36.14 -4.36 23.91
N GLY A 884 36.51 -3.08 23.74
CA GLY A 884 36.81 -2.47 22.46
C GLY A 884 35.54 -2.11 21.66
N LEU A 885 35.72 -2.03 20.33
CA LEU A 885 34.71 -1.57 19.39
C LEU A 885 33.84 -2.74 18.85
N SER A 886 32.54 -2.64 18.98
CA SER A 886 31.56 -3.50 18.34
C SER A 886 30.69 -2.66 17.40
N THR A 887 30.38 -3.18 16.20
CA THR A 887 29.56 -2.48 15.20
C THR A 887 28.50 -3.42 14.64
N TRP A 888 27.32 -2.87 14.29
CA TRP A 888 26.28 -3.58 13.58
C TRP A 888 25.54 -2.61 12.64
N ASP A 889 25.05 -3.15 11.53
CA ASP A 889 24.39 -2.36 10.51
C ASP A 889 22.96 -2.00 10.91
N MET A 890 22.50 -0.83 10.49
CA MET A 890 21.11 -0.46 10.55
C MET A 890 20.36 -1.18 9.42
N ASP A 891 19.23 -1.80 9.75
CA ASP A 891 18.58 -2.82 8.92
C ASP A 891 17.67 -2.25 7.82
N ASP A 892 17.68 -0.95 7.57
CA ASP A 892 16.84 -0.31 6.56
C ASP A 892 17.67 0.32 5.43
N GLU A 893 17.27 0.05 4.17
CA GLU A 893 17.93 0.62 2.99
C GLU A 893 17.83 2.15 2.91
N SER A 894 16.75 2.73 3.44
CA SER A 894 16.57 4.18 3.48
C SER A 894 17.62 4.88 4.36
N LEU A 895 18.14 4.16 5.36
CA LEU A 895 19.21 4.64 6.23
C LEU A 895 20.61 4.51 5.60
N LYS A 896 20.74 3.84 4.45
CA LYS A 896 22.01 3.68 3.71
C LYS A 896 22.42 4.91 2.91
N THR A 897 21.59 5.94 2.80
CA THR A 897 21.98 7.21 2.19
C THR A 897 23.09 7.88 3.00
N PRO A 898 24.06 8.56 2.35
CA PRO A 898 25.14 9.22 3.09
C PRO A 898 24.60 10.21 4.12
N GLN A 899 25.16 10.17 5.33
CA GLN A 899 24.84 11.11 6.39
C GLN A 899 25.24 12.53 5.97
N SER A 900 24.34 13.50 6.16
CA SER A 900 24.58 14.92 5.91
C SER A 900 25.08 15.59 7.19
N PHE A 901 25.82 16.71 7.05
CA PHE A 901 26.19 17.59 8.17
C PHE A 901 24.99 18.21 8.90
N TYR A 902 23.80 18.13 8.30
CA TYR A 902 22.56 18.67 8.84
C TYR A 902 21.67 17.62 9.52
N ASP A 903 22.13 16.35 9.54
CA ASP A 903 21.41 15.29 10.24
C ASP A 903 21.59 15.46 11.75
N VAL A 904 20.51 15.22 12.50
CA VAL A 904 20.49 15.28 13.97
C VAL A 904 20.34 13.88 14.54
N ASN A 905 21.24 13.52 15.45
CA ASN A 905 21.25 12.21 16.10
C ASN A 905 21.02 12.40 17.61
N LEU A 906 19.92 11.87 18.11
CA LEU A 906 19.53 11.95 19.53
C LEU A 906 19.37 10.55 20.09
N TYR A 907 19.95 10.29 21.25
CA TYR A 907 19.86 9.00 21.93
C TYR A 907 19.19 9.15 23.30
N ASN A 908 18.25 8.26 23.57
CA ASN A 908 17.63 8.13 24.88
C ASN A 908 18.16 6.87 25.58
N GLU A 909 18.92 7.07 26.65
CA GLU A 909 19.57 5.99 27.39
C GLU A 909 18.58 5.09 28.13
N ASN A 910 17.50 5.66 28.66
CA ASN A 910 16.52 4.93 29.47
C ASN A 910 15.74 3.88 28.66
N THR A 911 15.51 4.19 27.39
CA THR A 911 14.70 3.32 26.50
C THR A 911 15.50 2.70 25.36
N ASP A 912 16.84 2.96 25.33
CA ASP A 912 17.78 2.47 24.29
C ASP A 912 17.32 2.84 22.85
N LYS A 913 16.65 4.00 22.69
CA LYS A 913 16.14 4.47 21.42
C LYS A 913 17.06 5.54 20.82
N LEU A 914 17.29 5.43 19.52
CA LEU A 914 18.01 6.38 18.71
C LEU A 914 17.04 7.05 17.73
N MET A 915 16.93 8.37 17.81
CA MET A 915 16.21 9.20 16.86
C MET A 915 17.21 9.82 15.88
N ILE A 916 17.01 9.60 14.60
CA ILE A 916 17.79 10.20 13.51
C ILE A 916 16.86 11.11 12.71
N ILE A 917 17.17 12.39 12.63
CA ILE A 917 16.46 13.31 11.75
C ILE A 917 17.36 13.57 10.55
N ARG A 918 16.95 13.10 9.38
CA ARG A 918 17.61 13.36 8.10
C ARG A 918 16.98 14.53 7.40
N ASN A 919 17.82 15.45 6.96
CA ASN A 919 17.37 16.66 6.26
C ASN A 919 18.28 16.96 5.07
N ASN A 920 18.17 16.15 4.03
CA ASN A 920 18.84 16.39 2.76
C ASN A 920 17.82 16.54 1.61
N GLU A 921 18.25 16.87 0.41
CA GLU A 921 17.34 17.09 -0.74
C GLU A 921 16.55 15.85 -1.14
N VAL A 922 17.03 14.64 -0.80
CA VAL A 922 16.47 13.35 -1.21
C VAL A 922 15.66 12.71 -0.09
N ASP A 923 16.12 12.88 1.16
CA ASP A 923 15.53 12.22 2.33
C ASP A 923 15.26 13.23 3.45
N ARG A 924 13.98 13.42 3.77
CA ARG A 924 13.50 14.33 4.82
C ARG A 924 12.62 13.57 5.77
N LYS A 925 13.24 12.79 6.64
CA LYS A 925 12.57 11.88 7.55
C LYS A 925 13.15 11.89 8.94
N CYS A 926 12.28 11.62 9.91
CA CYS A 926 12.68 11.22 11.24
C CYS A 926 12.56 9.70 11.38
N TYR A 927 13.63 9.07 11.83
CA TYR A 927 13.71 7.64 12.10
C TYR A 927 13.88 7.40 13.59
N LEU A 928 13.10 6.49 14.15
CA LEU A 928 13.29 5.98 15.51
C LEU A 928 13.75 4.52 15.43
N ILE A 929 14.91 4.25 16.06
CA ILE A 929 15.61 2.97 15.96
C ILE A 929 15.84 2.43 17.35
N ASP A 930 15.65 1.15 17.55
CA ASP A 930 16.17 0.43 18.71
C ASP A 930 17.69 0.29 18.56
N PHE A 931 18.45 0.92 19.43
CA PHE A 931 19.91 1.01 19.28
C PHE A 931 20.58 -0.35 19.40
N SER A 932 20.17 -1.20 20.34
CA SER A 932 20.81 -2.49 20.58
C SER A 932 20.63 -3.49 19.44
N SER A 933 19.52 -3.44 18.74
CA SER A 933 19.22 -4.34 17.62
C SER A 933 19.47 -3.73 16.24
N GLY A 934 19.59 -2.40 16.15
CA GLY A 934 19.65 -1.67 14.87
C GLY A 934 18.32 -1.64 14.11
N LYS A 935 17.23 -2.10 14.71
CA LYS A 935 15.92 -2.23 14.08
C LYS A 935 15.17 -0.91 14.05
N LEU A 936 14.60 -0.60 12.89
CA LEU A 936 13.76 0.56 12.71
C LEU A 936 12.40 0.32 13.37
N LYS A 937 11.98 1.25 14.24
CA LYS A 937 10.68 1.20 14.94
C LYS A 937 9.61 2.03 14.26
N LEU A 938 9.98 3.19 13.72
CA LEU A 938 9.10 4.02 12.92
C LEU A 938 9.88 4.97 12.02
N SER A 939 9.24 5.46 10.96
CA SER A 939 9.73 6.59 10.17
C SER A 939 8.59 7.59 9.95
N LEU A 940 8.93 8.88 10.04
CA LEU A 940 8.02 10.00 9.83
C LEU A 940 8.56 10.88 8.71
N ASP A 941 7.71 11.26 7.75
CA ASP A 941 8.04 12.29 6.79
C ASP A 941 8.04 13.65 7.47
N ILE A 942 9.05 14.48 7.18
CA ILE A 942 9.20 15.80 7.78
C ILE A 942 9.10 16.87 6.70
N ALA A 943 8.22 17.85 6.92
CA ALA A 943 8.10 19.01 6.02
C ALA A 943 9.16 20.08 6.33
N LEU A 944 10.45 19.75 6.24
CA LEU A 944 11.54 20.71 6.45
C LEU A 944 12.05 21.27 5.11
N ARG A 945 12.24 22.58 5.03
CA ARG A 945 12.87 23.25 3.86
C ARG A 945 14.25 23.80 4.15
N ARG A 946 14.65 23.96 5.40
CA ARG A 946 15.94 24.47 5.81
C ARG A 946 16.86 23.39 6.33
N TYR A 947 18.15 23.65 6.29
CA TYR A 947 19.23 22.75 6.66
C TYR A 947 19.37 22.47 8.17
N ASN A 948 18.58 23.12 9.03
CA ASN A 948 18.68 22.97 10.48
C ASN A 948 17.41 22.30 11.03
N ALA A 949 17.43 20.97 11.09
CA ALA A 949 16.44 20.20 11.82
C ALA A 949 16.77 20.19 13.32
N SER A 950 15.76 20.20 14.16
CA SER A 950 15.89 19.98 15.60
C SER A 950 14.85 18.95 16.04
N GLY A 951 15.16 18.18 17.07
CA GLY A 951 14.27 17.16 17.59
C GLY A 951 14.50 16.90 19.06
N HIS A 952 13.64 16.08 19.63
CA HIS A 952 13.66 15.70 21.03
C HIS A 952 13.01 14.33 21.25
N ILE A 953 13.49 13.59 22.24
CA ILE A 953 12.88 12.36 22.75
C ILE A 953 12.66 12.55 24.24
N SER A 954 11.44 12.35 24.73
CA SER A 954 11.14 12.43 26.15
C SER A 954 11.98 11.46 27.00
N PRO A 955 12.26 11.77 28.28
CA PRO A 955 13.06 10.89 29.15
C PRO A 955 12.50 9.47 29.27
N ASP A 956 11.18 9.28 29.22
CA ASP A 956 10.52 7.97 29.24
C ASP A 956 10.41 7.32 27.85
N GLY A 957 10.86 8.01 26.80
CA GLY A 957 10.83 7.54 25.42
C GLY A 957 9.44 7.39 24.81
N LYS A 958 8.41 7.96 25.45
CA LYS A 958 7.02 7.88 24.98
C LYS A 958 6.61 9.00 24.04
N LEU A 959 7.37 10.10 24.01
CA LEU A 959 7.12 11.23 23.13
C LEU A 959 8.34 11.53 22.29
N ILE A 960 8.11 11.84 21.02
CA ILE A 960 9.11 12.41 20.12
C ILE A 960 8.59 13.76 19.63
N THR A 961 9.45 14.75 19.62
CA THR A 961 9.11 16.10 19.19
C THR A 961 10.08 16.53 18.11
N MET A 962 9.60 17.20 17.07
CA MET A 962 10.43 17.69 15.97
C MET A 962 9.92 19.00 15.40
N ASP A 963 10.85 19.79 14.88
CA ASP A 963 10.53 20.98 14.11
C ASP A 963 10.07 20.64 12.71
N SER A 964 9.12 21.44 12.22
CA SER A 964 8.78 21.54 10.82
C SER A 964 8.73 23.01 10.40
N ASP A 965 9.25 23.33 9.21
CA ASP A 965 9.23 24.67 8.65
C ASP A 965 7.92 24.95 7.93
N TYR A 966 7.24 26.03 8.28
CA TYR A 966 6.07 26.52 7.56
C TYR A 966 6.24 27.91 6.96
N PHE A 967 5.41 28.17 5.94
CA PHE A 967 5.55 29.32 5.06
C PHE A 967 4.93 30.59 5.59
N GLU A 968 5.64 31.61 5.33
CA GLU A 968 5.38 32.92 4.79
C GLU A 968 4.02 33.56 4.99
N LYS A 969 4.03 34.66 5.75
CA LYS A 969 3.16 35.80 5.48
C LYS A 969 3.81 36.64 4.39
N SER A 970 3.29 36.64 3.16
CA SER A 970 3.78 37.51 2.10
C SER A 970 3.36 38.95 2.38
N GLY A 971 4.28 39.77 2.82
CA GLY A 971 4.23 41.21 2.56
C GLY A 971 4.57 41.48 1.08
N GLU A 972 4.16 42.63 0.55
CA GLU A 972 4.42 43.02 -0.85
C GLU A 972 5.92 43.23 -1.18
N LYS A 973 6.81 43.01 -0.24
CA LYS A 973 8.28 43.13 -0.43
C LYS A 973 8.98 41.88 0.10
N ILE A 974 9.96 41.40 -0.65
CA ILE A 974 10.85 40.26 -0.33
C ILE A 974 11.54 40.40 1.03
N SER A 975 11.61 41.63 1.60
CA SER A 975 12.18 41.93 2.90
C SER A 975 11.26 41.60 4.10
N ASP A 976 9.98 41.29 3.87
CA ASP A 976 8.98 41.09 4.94
C ASP A 976 8.63 39.60 5.15
N TRP A 977 9.54 38.71 4.76
CA TRP A 977 9.38 37.27 4.91
C TRP A 977 9.53 36.87 6.39
N SER A 978 8.39 36.65 7.06
CA SER A 978 8.37 35.99 8.36
C SER A 978 8.14 34.49 8.17
N TYR A 979 8.99 33.70 8.81
CA TYR A 979 8.84 32.24 8.84
C TYR A 979 8.04 31.86 10.06
N ASP A 980 6.90 31.24 9.88
CA ASP A 980 6.21 30.58 10.99
C ASP A 980 6.87 29.22 11.21
N MET A 981 7.34 28.97 12.43
CA MET A 981 7.98 27.73 12.84
C MET A 981 6.99 26.92 13.66
N VAL A 982 6.89 25.64 13.40
CA VAL A 982 5.99 24.73 14.09
C VAL A 982 6.77 23.55 14.64
N THR A 983 6.53 23.22 15.88
CA THR A 983 7.04 22.03 16.55
C THR A 983 5.88 21.08 16.81
N SER A 984 5.97 19.86 16.31
CA SER A 984 4.96 18.82 16.51
C SER A 984 5.47 17.72 17.42
N THR A 985 4.63 17.26 18.33
CA THR A 985 4.90 16.18 19.27
C THR A 985 4.04 14.98 18.96
N TYR A 986 4.62 13.79 18.95
CA TYR A 986 3.97 12.52 18.65
C TYR A 986 4.17 11.53 19.82
N GLU A 987 3.13 10.77 20.14
CA GLU A 987 3.21 9.65 21.08
C GLU A 987 3.91 8.45 20.43
N VAL A 988 4.82 7.82 21.14
CA VAL A 988 5.46 6.55 20.72
C VAL A 988 4.66 5.41 21.35
N LEU A 989 3.77 4.82 20.57
CA LEU A 989 2.93 3.71 21.00
C LEU A 989 3.75 2.44 21.22
N SER A 990 3.35 1.64 22.20
CA SER A 990 3.77 0.24 22.30
C SER A 990 3.17 -0.57 21.15
N GLU A 991 3.72 -1.73 20.87
CA GLU A 991 3.20 -2.64 19.86
C GLU A 991 1.72 -3.01 20.09
N GLU A 992 1.34 -3.26 21.34
CA GLU A 992 -0.03 -3.61 21.71
C GLU A 992 -1.00 -2.45 21.46
N GLU A 993 -0.61 -1.22 21.81
CA GLU A 993 -1.39 -0.01 21.54
C GLU A 993 -1.50 0.26 20.04
N ALA A 994 -0.39 0.17 19.30
CA ALA A 994 -0.39 0.35 17.84
C ALA A 994 -1.25 -0.72 17.14
N SER A 995 -1.16 -1.99 17.55
CA SER A 995 -1.99 -3.06 16.99
C SER A 995 -3.47 -2.82 17.25
N LYS A 996 -3.84 -2.37 18.46
CA LYS A 996 -5.22 -2.06 18.81
C LYS A 996 -5.78 -0.93 17.95
N GLU A 997 -5.04 0.19 17.82
CA GLU A 997 -5.46 1.32 16.97
C GLU A 997 -5.66 0.91 15.51
N VAL A 998 -4.71 0.12 14.98
CA VAL A 998 -4.83 -0.40 13.61
C VAL A 998 -6.01 -1.35 13.45
N ASP A 999 -6.27 -2.24 14.42
CA ASP A 999 -7.41 -3.15 14.39
C ASP A 999 -8.76 -2.41 14.42
N GLU A 1000 -8.84 -1.30 15.15
CA GLU A 1000 -9.99 -0.40 15.11
C GLU A 1000 -10.18 0.24 13.73
N ILE A 1001 -9.10 0.67 13.07
CA ILE A 1001 -9.16 1.20 11.70
C ILE A 1001 -9.58 0.11 10.71
N LEU A 1002 -9.00 -1.08 10.82
CA LEU A 1002 -9.31 -2.21 9.94
C LEU A 1002 -10.76 -2.69 10.08
N SER A 1003 -11.38 -2.54 11.27
CA SER A 1003 -12.76 -2.96 11.52
C SER A 1003 -13.05 -4.40 11.11
N GLY A 1004 -12.09 -5.30 11.32
CA GLY A 1004 -12.20 -6.71 10.93
C GLY A 1004 -11.93 -7.02 9.45
N ARG A 1005 -11.50 -6.04 8.63
CA ARG A 1005 -11.04 -6.28 7.25
C ARG A 1005 -9.89 -7.28 7.23
N THR A 1006 -9.96 -8.22 6.30
CA THR A 1006 -8.90 -9.16 5.95
C THR A 1006 -8.61 -9.07 4.45
N LEU A 1007 -7.47 -9.60 4.01
CA LEU A 1007 -7.17 -9.67 2.58
C LEU A 1007 -8.23 -10.53 1.87
N SER A 1008 -8.79 -10.01 0.78
CA SER A 1008 -9.69 -10.74 -0.11
C SER A 1008 -8.95 -11.88 -0.83
N LYS A 1009 -9.69 -12.79 -1.47
CA LYS A 1009 -9.07 -13.87 -2.26
C LYS A 1009 -8.25 -13.31 -3.42
N GLU A 1010 -8.75 -12.27 -4.06
CA GLU A 1010 -8.09 -11.58 -5.17
C GLU A 1010 -6.79 -10.90 -4.71
N GLU A 1011 -6.83 -10.18 -3.58
CA GLU A 1011 -5.65 -9.55 -2.98
C GLU A 1011 -4.61 -10.59 -2.58
N LYS A 1012 -5.02 -11.74 -2.02
CA LYS A 1012 -4.09 -12.84 -1.69
C LYS A 1012 -3.41 -13.42 -2.93
N VAL A 1013 -4.14 -13.56 -4.03
CA VAL A 1013 -3.57 -14.03 -5.31
C VAL A 1013 -2.59 -13.00 -5.88
N GLU A 1014 -2.93 -11.71 -5.81
CA GLU A 1014 -2.07 -10.61 -6.29
C GLU A 1014 -0.70 -10.61 -5.61
N ILE A 1015 -0.64 -10.86 -4.32
CA ILE A 1015 0.61 -10.93 -3.53
C ILE A 1015 1.24 -12.33 -3.49
N GLY A 1016 0.75 -13.27 -4.32
CA GLY A 1016 1.32 -14.61 -4.47
C GLY A 1016 0.90 -15.63 -3.41
N ILE A 1017 -0.11 -15.35 -2.59
CA ILE A 1017 -0.66 -16.32 -1.64
C ILE A 1017 -1.66 -17.21 -2.38
N THR A 1018 -1.31 -18.49 -2.53
CA THR A 1018 -2.24 -19.48 -3.08
C THR A 1018 -3.30 -19.84 -2.04
N THR A 1019 -4.53 -19.39 -2.23
CA THR A 1019 -5.68 -19.88 -1.45
C THR A 1019 -5.95 -21.34 -1.82
N LYS A 1020 -5.71 -22.26 -0.88
CA LYS A 1020 -6.10 -23.67 -1.04
C LYS A 1020 -7.62 -23.82 -1.06
#